data_f784cc97edec6532f9fb7cad16f5cc9a
#
_entry.id   f784cc97edec6532f9fb7cad16f5cc9a
#
_cell.length_a   1.000
_cell.length_b   1.000
_cell.length_c   1.000
_cell.angle_alpha   90.00
_cell.angle_beta   90.00
_cell.angle_gamma   90.00
#
_symmetry.space_group_name_H-M   'P 1'
#
loop_
_entity.id
_entity.type
_entity.pdbx_description
1 polymer ?
#
loop_
_entity_poly.entity_id
_entity_poly.type
_entity_poly.pdbx_seq_one_letter_code
_entity_poly.pdbx_strand_id
1 'polypeptide(L)'
;MDENQTIDNDRILKINIEEEMKSSYIDYSMSVIVARALPDVRDGFKPVHRRILYGMLGIGNTSDKPYKKCARVVGEVLGKYHPHGDSSVYGALVRMGQDWNMRYTLVDGQGNFGSIDGDSPAAMRYTECRLSKMGEHVMDDLEKETVDMANNFDDTLVEPSVMPTKIPNLLVNGGNGIAVGMATNIPTHNLCEVIDGCCAYIDNPDIALDDLMQYIKAPDFPTGAYIYGIQGVRQAYETGRGRIVMRAKAEIESGESHDKIVVTEIPYGVNKQMLIEYIAELVKEGKIDGISNANDESGRQGMRIVIDVKRDANANVILNKLFKMTALQSSFSVNCIALVKGRPRLLSLKECVKYFVEHRHDVTIRRTKYDLKKAQERAHILEGLIIACDNIDEVVHIIRGSKTPVEAQRNLETRFKLDELQSKAIVDMRLSQLTGLRMDQLHAEYEELERQIAYFQQILDDPELCKKVMKDELNEVKEKYGDVRRTEIKYSSEEFNPEDFYPNDPVVITVSHMGYIKRTPLSEFREQARGGVGAKAARHREQDFTEFIYPATMHQTMLFFTKKGRCYWLKCYEIPEGDRNSKGRAIQNMLNIESDDAINAILRLTTLNDETFNNSHYVIFATKHGTVKKTSLEAYSRPRANGVIAINIADEDEVVDVRLTNGKNELIMANRNGRAVRFDENTIRTMGRTATGVRGMRLDGGDDEVVGMITVNDAGAETVMVVSEQGYGKRSQVEDYRITNRGGKGVKTLAITDKTGRLVSIKNVTDENDLMIINKSGVVIRLAVADVRVMGRATQGVRLINLAKKNDAIASVCKVMSSELEATVEEESRAQWANKSEEIKRDTQGEGNNVAEYAPLADPEDNETE
;
A
#
# COMPACT_ATOMS: atom_id res chain seq x y z
N MET A 1 58.05 -56.82 28.38
CA MET A 1 58.46 -55.57 27.83
C MET A 1 57.22 -54.98 27.16
N ASP A 2 56.45 -54.22 27.91
CA ASP A 2 55.24 -53.56 27.50
C ASP A 2 55.59 -52.12 27.14
N GLU A 3 55.57 -51.82 25.88
CA GLU A 3 55.54 -50.42 25.44
C GLU A 3 54.08 -50.01 25.26
N ASN A 4 53.53 -49.47 26.32
CA ASN A 4 52.27 -48.68 26.27
C ASN A 4 52.57 -47.39 25.51
N GLN A 5 52.14 -47.35 24.28
CA GLN A 5 51.96 -46.10 23.56
C GLN A 5 50.75 -45.39 24.20
N THR A 6 51.00 -44.49 25.12
CA THR A 6 50.03 -43.49 25.55
C THR A 6 49.74 -42.57 24.35
N ILE A 7 48.62 -42.78 23.73
CA ILE A 7 48.04 -41.80 22.76
C ILE A 7 47.82 -40.51 23.53
N ASP A 8 48.53 -39.49 23.08
CA ASP A 8 48.51 -38.13 23.58
C ASP A 8 47.08 -37.55 23.41
N ASN A 9 46.27 -37.70 24.48
CA ASN A 9 44.86 -37.21 24.51
C ASN A 9 44.74 -35.70 24.62
N ASP A 10 45.87 -34.97 24.66
CA ASP A 10 45.90 -33.51 24.88
C ASP A 10 45.47 -32.66 23.66
N ARG A 11 45.16 -33.28 22.54
CA ARG A 11 44.72 -32.56 21.30
C ARG A 11 43.22 -32.66 21.01
N ILE A 12 42.45 -33.40 21.81
CA ILE A 12 41.03 -33.54 21.61
C ILE A 12 40.32 -32.61 22.59
N LEU A 13 39.97 -31.42 22.10
CA LEU A 13 39.09 -30.50 22.82
C LEU A 13 37.64 -30.96 22.65
N LYS A 14 36.96 -31.25 23.78
CA LYS A 14 35.53 -31.50 23.76
C LYS A 14 34.80 -30.18 23.65
N ILE A 15 34.21 -29.93 22.48
CA ILE A 15 33.41 -28.73 22.22
C ILE A 15 31.93 -29.12 22.34
N ASN A 16 31.17 -28.35 23.13
CA ASN A 16 29.73 -28.47 23.18
C ASN A 16 29.13 -27.90 21.89
N ILE A 17 28.49 -28.76 21.08
CA ILE A 17 27.91 -28.37 19.80
C ILE A 17 26.87 -27.25 19.94
N GLU A 18 26.13 -27.23 21.03
CA GLU A 18 25.13 -26.21 21.30
C GLU A 18 25.76 -24.84 21.55
N GLU A 19 26.84 -24.77 22.30
CA GLU A 19 27.59 -23.54 22.59
C GLU A 19 28.29 -23.03 21.30
N GLU A 20 28.94 -23.94 20.57
CA GLU A 20 29.61 -23.62 19.31
C GLU A 20 28.61 -23.11 18.27
N MET A 21 27.46 -23.75 18.10
CA MET A 21 26.42 -23.29 17.21
C MET A 21 25.87 -21.93 17.62
N LYS A 22 25.66 -21.66 18.91
CA LYS A 22 25.19 -20.34 19.38
C LYS A 22 26.21 -19.26 19.09
N SER A 23 27.50 -19.50 19.40
CA SER A 23 28.58 -18.55 19.11
C SER A 23 28.69 -18.27 17.61
N SER A 24 28.83 -19.32 16.79
CA SER A 24 28.97 -19.21 15.34
C SER A 24 27.75 -18.52 14.69
N TYR A 25 26.53 -18.77 15.18
CA TYR A 25 25.33 -18.12 14.66
C TYR A 25 25.26 -16.63 15.06
N ILE A 26 25.71 -16.28 16.25
CA ILE A 26 25.82 -14.89 16.69
C ILE A 26 26.84 -14.15 15.82
N ASP A 27 28.01 -14.73 15.61
CA ASP A 27 29.07 -14.14 14.80
C ASP A 27 28.63 -13.96 13.33
N TYR A 28 27.99 -14.98 12.76
CA TYR A 28 27.37 -14.88 11.44
C TYR A 28 26.31 -13.78 11.38
N SER A 29 25.41 -13.75 12.35
CA SER A 29 24.34 -12.74 12.42
C SER A 29 24.90 -11.32 12.53
N MET A 30 25.91 -11.11 13.37
CA MET A 30 26.60 -9.84 13.51
C MET A 30 27.28 -9.43 12.19
N SER A 31 27.96 -10.35 11.52
CA SER A 31 28.58 -10.09 10.23
C SER A 31 27.55 -9.71 9.16
N VAL A 32 26.43 -10.42 9.07
CA VAL A 32 25.36 -10.11 8.11
C VAL A 32 24.72 -8.75 8.38
N ILE A 33 24.54 -8.39 9.65
CA ILE A 33 23.94 -7.11 10.06
C ILE A 33 24.91 -5.96 9.71
N VAL A 34 26.16 -6.03 10.21
CA VAL A 34 27.10 -4.91 10.15
C VAL A 34 27.83 -4.80 8.84
N ALA A 35 28.22 -5.95 8.25
CA ALA A 35 29.12 -5.97 7.09
C ALA A 35 28.44 -6.37 5.76
N ARG A 36 27.12 -6.53 5.70
CA ARG A 36 26.44 -6.95 4.46
C ARG A 36 25.13 -6.24 4.15
N ALA A 37 24.13 -6.33 5.05
CA ALA A 37 22.75 -6.05 4.68
C ALA A 37 22.31 -4.62 4.92
N LEU A 38 22.83 -3.95 5.98
CA LEU A 38 22.38 -2.65 6.39
C LEU A 38 23.32 -1.54 5.89
N PRO A 39 22.77 -0.39 5.44
CA PRO A 39 23.57 0.78 5.08
C PRO A 39 24.06 1.53 6.34
N ASP A 40 25.21 2.21 6.22
CA ASP A 40 25.65 3.19 7.23
C ASP A 40 24.82 4.47 7.11
N VAL A 41 24.42 5.04 8.23
CA VAL A 41 23.57 6.25 8.24
C VAL A 41 24.26 7.48 7.62
N ARG A 42 25.61 7.54 7.70
CA ARG A 42 26.42 8.67 7.27
C ARG A 42 26.50 8.80 5.75
N ASP A 43 26.71 7.67 5.03
CA ASP A 43 26.88 7.66 3.59
C ASP A 43 25.80 6.90 2.82
N GLY A 44 24.93 6.18 3.51
CA GLY A 44 23.84 5.41 2.89
C GLY A 44 24.25 4.17 2.13
N PHE A 45 25.53 3.78 2.21
CA PHE A 45 26.05 2.64 1.46
C PHE A 45 26.16 1.38 2.31
N LYS A 46 25.88 0.27 1.66
CA LYS A 46 26.34 -1.05 2.12
C LYS A 46 27.81 -1.24 1.75
N PRO A 47 28.56 -2.14 2.41
CA PRO A 47 29.96 -2.38 2.08
C PRO A 47 30.20 -2.70 0.61
N VAL A 48 29.34 -3.50 -0.04
CA VAL A 48 29.48 -3.85 -1.47
C VAL A 48 29.39 -2.62 -2.37
N HIS A 49 28.48 -1.67 -2.13
CA HIS A 49 28.34 -0.44 -2.91
C HIS A 49 29.59 0.43 -2.76
N ARG A 50 30.05 0.61 -1.52
CA ARG A 50 31.24 1.40 -1.21
C ARG A 50 32.47 0.85 -1.89
N ARG A 51 32.67 -0.47 -1.85
CA ARG A 51 33.79 -1.17 -2.48
C ARG A 51 33.76 -1.09 -4.02
N ILE A 52 32.55 -1.13 -4.63
CA ILE A 52 32.42 -0.96 -6.08
C ILE A 52 32.84 0.45 -6.50
N LEU A 53 32.31 1.48 -5.85
CA LEU A 53 32.68 2.87 -6.18
C LEU A 53 34.16 3.13 -5.96
N TYR A 54 34.72 2.67 -4.84
CA TYR A 54 36.15 2.79 -4.53
C TYR A 54 37.04 2.03 -5.54
N GLY A 55 36.64 0.81 -5.91
CA GLY A 55 37.33 0.04 -6.93
C GLY A 55 37.28 0.70 -8.30
N MET A 56 36.15 1.31 -8.69
CA MET A 56 36.05 2.07 -9.94
C MET A 56 36.95 3.29 -9.93
N LEU A 57 37.05 4.02 -8.83
CA LEU A 57 37.97 5.14 -8.67
C LEU A 57 39.42 4.67 -8.76
N GLY A 58 39.79 3.58 -8.07
CA GLY A 58 41.13 3.01 -8.06
C GLY A 58 41.66 2.62 -9.41
N ILE A 59 40.80 2.13 -10.32
CA ILE A 59 41.19 1.84 -11.72
C ILE A 59 41.06 3.07 -12.65
N GLY A 60 40.71 4.25 -12.11
CA GLY A 60 40.55 5.47 -12.89
C GLY A 60 39.36 5.37 -13.86
N ASN A 61 38.21 4.79 -13.45
CA ASN A 61 37.04 4.62 -14.29
C ASN A 61 36.03 5.76 -14.05
N THR A 62 36.50 6.98 -14.25
CA THR A 62 35.77 8.23 -14.01
C THR A 62 34.87 8.60 -15.19
N SER A 63 33.95 9.57 -14.95
CA SER A 63 32.93 9.98 -15.92
C SER A 63 33.50 10.61 -17.20
N ASP A 64 34.71 11.16 -17.11
CA ASP A 64 35.49 11.77 -18.22
C ASP A 64 36.24 10.74 -19.08
N LYS A 65 36.34 9.49 -18.60
CA LYS A 65 37.06 8.39 -19.27
C LYS A 65 36.13 7.52 -20.11
N PRO A 66 36.69 6.78 -21.10
CA PRO A 66 35.93 5.76 -21.82
C PRO A 66 35.35 4.68 -20.88
N TYR A 67 34.21 4.11 -21.27
CA TYR A 67 33.59 2.99 -20.56
C TYR A 67 34.55 1.80 -20.47
N LYS A 68 34.49 1.07 -19.37
CA LYS A 68 35.19 -0.20 -19.17
C LYS A 68 34.20 -1.34 -19.02
N LYS A 69 34.57 -2.55 -19.44
CA LYS A 69 33.75 -3.75 -19.22
C LYS A 69 33.41 -3.93 -17.74
N CYS A 70 32.15 -4.19 -17.43
CA CYS A 70 31.73 -4.46 -16.05
C CYS A 70 32.54 -5.61 -15.42
N ALA A 71 32.88 -6.61 -16.19
CA ALA A 71 33.74 -7.72 -15.74
C ALA A 71 35.10 -7.26 -15.18
N ARG A 72 35.68 -6.16 -15.69
CA ARG A 72 36.93 -5.60 -15.18
C ARG A 72 36.73 -4.97 -13.78
N VAL A 73 35.63 -4.23 -13.61
CA VAL A 73 35.28 -3.62 -12.31
C VAL A 73 34.98 -4.71 -11.29
N VAL A 74 34.17 -5.70 -11.68
CA VAL A 74 33.81 -6.83 -10.79
C VAL A 74 35.09 -7.60 -10.38
N GLY A 75 35.99 -7.88 -11.31
CA GLY A 75 37.28 -8.56 -11.03
C GLY A 75 38.16 -7.76 -10.06
N GLU A 76 38.27 -6.45 -10.25
CA GLU A 76 39.01 -5.56 -9.33
C GLU A 76 38.45 -5.59 -7.91
N VAL A 77 37.11 -5.50 -7.78
CA VAL A 77 36.43 -5.49 -6.47
C VAL A 77 36.55 -6.83 -5.76
N LEU A 78 36.40 -7.95 -6.48
CA LEU A 78 36.53 -9.29 -5.93
C LEU A 78 37.95 -9.59 -5.49
N GLY A 79 38.93 -9.24 -6.31
CA GLY A 79 40.33 -9.53 -6.03
C GLY A 79 40.94 -8.74 -4.89
N LYS A 80 40.41 -7.54 -4.58
CA LYS A 80 41.01 -6.61 -3.64
C LYS A 80 40.17 -6.32 -2.38
N TYR A 81 38.85 -6.33 -2.47
CA TYR A 81 38.01 -5.77 -1.41
C TYR A 81 36.83 -6.64 -0.95
N HIS A 82 36.26 -7.46 -1.85
CA HIS A 82 34.98 -8.13 -1.56
C HIS A 82 35.01 -9.64 -1.86
N PRO A 83 35.36 -10.50 -0.89
CA PRO A 83 35.57 -11.94 -1.10
C PRO A 83 34.25 -12.73 -1.16
N HIS A 84 33.35 -12.38 -2.08
CA HIS A 84 32.05 -13.03 -2.29
C HIS A 84 31.81 -13.33 -3.78
N GLY A 85 30.63 -13.90 -4.12
CA GLY A 85 30.33 -14.28 -5.50
C GLY A 85 30.25 -13.07 -6.46
N ASP A 86 30.73 -13.27 -7.68
CA ASP A 86 30.78 -12.28 -8.77
C ASP A 86 29.37 -11.77 -9.14
N SER A 87 28.36 -12.64 -9.12
CA SER A 87 26.97 -12.30 -9.41
C SER A 87 26.40 -11.28 -8.42
N SER A 88 26.80 -11.33 -7.15
CA SER A 88 26.35 -10.37 -6.14
C SER A 88 26.94 -8.99 -6.36
N VAL A 89 28.24 -8.91 -6.71
CA VAL A 89 28.92 -7.65 -7.03
C VAL A 89 28.39 -7.06 -8.33
N TYR A 90 28.21 -7.89 -9.35
CA TYR A 90 27.66 -7.45 -10.63
C TYR A 90 26.21 -6.94 -10.48
N GLY A 91 25.37 -7.68 -9.76
CA GLY A 91 23.99 -7.25 -9.49
C GLY A 91 23.90 -5.91 -8.73
N ALA A 92 24.79 -5.68 -7.77
CA ALA A 92 24.87 -4.40 -7.06
C ALA A 92 25.35 -3.26 -7.98
N LEU A 93 26.35 -3.51 -8.82
CA LEU A 93 26.86 -2.55 -9.80
C LEU A 93 25.79 -2.16 -10.80
N VAL A 94 25.09 -3.14 -11.37
CA VAL A 94 24.01 -2.92 -12.34
C VAL A 94 22.90 -2.09 -11.71
N ARG A 95 22.48 -2.42 -10.49
CA ARG A 95 21.41 -1.69 -9.79
C ARG A 95 21.75 -0.21 -9.58
N MET A 96 23.01 0.12 -9.31
CA MET A 96 23.45 1.52 -9.19
C MET A 96 23.39 2.31 -10.51
N GLY A 97 23.26 1.64 -11.65
CA GLY A 97 23.09 2.24 -12.97
C GLY A 97 21.66 2.22 -13.52
N GLN A 98 20.68 1.70 -12.76
CA GLN A 98 19.28 1.59 -13.20
C GLN A 98 18.47 2.80 -12.72
N ASP A 99 17.93 3.59 -13.64
CA ASP A 99 17.19 4.84 -13.37
C ASP A 99 15.77 4.62 -12.82
N TRP A 100 15.23 3.39 -12.93
CA TRP A 100 13.97 2.99 -12.30
C TRP A 100 14.14 2.42 -10.88
N ASN A 101 15.39 2.13 -10.45
CA ASN A 101 15.72 1.67 -9.10
C ASN A 101 16.37 2.75 -8.24
N MET A 102 17.22 3.59 -8.85
CA MET A 102 17.94 4.67 -8.18
C MET A 102 17.29 6.00 -8.54
N ARG A 103 17.01 6.85 -7.56
CA ARG A 103 16.50 8.20 -7.84
C ARG A 103 17.58 9.05 -8.56
N TYR A 104 18.83 8.83 -8.19
CA TYR A 104 20.01 9.39 -8.84
C TYR A 104 21.06 8.28 -9.01
N THR A 105 21.38 7.96 -10.26
CA THR A 105 22.30 6.88 -10.58
C THR A 105 23.75 7.25 -10.25
N LEU A 106 24.48 6.31 -9.68
CA LEU A 106 25.89 6.46 -9.30
C LEU A 106 26.84 5.85 -10.32
N VAL A 107 26.32 4.98 -11.16
CA VAL A 107 27.04 4.31 -12.26
C VAL A 107 26.37 4.70 -13.58
N ASP A 108 27.15 5.06 -14.56
CA ASP A 108 26.74 5.26 -15.94
C ASP A 108 27.01 3.97 -16.71
N GLY A 109 25.94 3.30 -17.13
CA GLY A 109 25.97 1.98 -17.76
C GLY A 109 25.73 2.07 -19.27
N GLN A 110 26.46 1.24 -20.04
CA GLN A 110 26.26 1.07 -21.47
C GLN A 110 25.96 -0.39 -21.80
N GLY A 111 24.94 -0.61 -22.62
CA GLY A 111 24.42 -1.94 -22.96
C GLY A 111 23.16 -2.30 -22.21
N ASN A 112 22.82 -3.59 -22.15
CA ASN A 112 21.62 -4.05 -21.48
C ASN A 112 21.84 -4.19 -19.96
N PHE A 113 21.34 -3.24 -19.18
CA PHE A 113 21.32 -3.21 -17.72
C PHE A 113 19.99 -3.72 -17.13
N GLY A 114 19.19 -4.46 -17.92
CA GLY A 114 17.84 -4.88 -17.55
C GLY A 114 16.78 -3.87 -17.98
N SER A 115 15.54 -4.13 -17.61
CA SER A 115 14.41 -3.24 -17.87
C SER A 115 13.43 -3.23 -16.71
N ILE A 116 12.48 -2.29 -16.73
CA ILE A 116 11.35 -2.23 -15.79
C ILE A 116 10.39 -3.42 -15.96
N ASP A 117 10.49 -4.13 -17.08
CA ASP A 117 9.74 -5.37 -17.37
C ASP A 117 10.30 -6.59 -16.64
N GLY A 118 11.42 -6.41 -15.95
CA GLY A 118 12.07 -7.48 -15.19
C GLY A 118 13.08 -8.28 -16.00
N ASP A 119 13.45 -7.83 -17.19
CA ASP A 119 14.52 -8.44 -17.95
C ASP A 119 15.82 -8.41 -17.15
N SER A 120 16.53 -9.52 -17.18
CA SER A 120 17.86 -9.61 -16.57
C SER A 120 18.88 -8.82 -17.37
N PRO A 121 19.89 -8.21 -16.69
CA PRO A 121 20.99 -7.58 -17.38
C PRO A 121 21.78 -8.62 -18.20
N ALA A 122 22.39 -8.18 -19.30
CA ALA A 122 23.29 -9.01 -20.05
C ALA A 122 24.52 -9.41 -19.20
N ALA A 123 25.18 -10.50 -19.53
CA ALA A 123 26.36 -10.95 -18.79
C ALA A 123 27.44 -9.84 -18.77
N MET A 124 28.19 -9.72 -17.66
CA MET A 124 29.16 -8.64 -17.38
C MET A 124 30.28 -8.48 -18.42
N ARG A 125 30.52 -9.49 -19.26
CA ARG A 125 31.45 -9.42 -20.38
C ARG A 125 30.94 -8.58 -21.55
N TYR A 126 29.61 -8.36 -21.65
CA TYR A 126 29.00 -7.58 -22.72
C TYR A 126 28.73 -6.14 -22.30
N THR A 127 28.31 -5.92 -21.04
CA THR A 127 28.01 -4.62 -20.49
C THR A 127 29.26 -3.82 -20.15
N GLU A 128 29.15 -2.51 -20.22
CA GLU A 128 30.19 -1.56 -19.87
C GLU A 128 29.70 -0.53 -18.87
N CYS A 129 30.58 0.02 -18.07
CA CYS A 129 30.25 1.01 -17.07
C CYS A 129 31.37 1.99 -16.81
N ARG A 130 31.03 3.13 -16.24
CA ARG A 130 31.94 4.11 -15.63
C ARG A 130 31.19 4.80 -14.47
N LEU A 131 31.91 5.53 -13.63
CA LEU A 131 31.27 6.37 -12.62
C LEU A 131 30.39 7.42 -13.30
N SER A 132 29.22 7.70 -12.75
CA SER A 132 28.48 8.91 -13.07
C SER A 132 29.16 10.12 -12.41
N LYS A 133 28.86 11.33 -12.84
CA LYS A 133 29.37 12.55 -12.18
C LYS A 133 28.97 12.59 -10.71
N MET A 134 27.76 12.14 -10.37
CA MET A 134 27.29 12.05 -9.01
C MET A 134 28.01 10.97 -8.20
N GLY A 135 28.32 9.82 -8.84
CA GLY A 135 29.13 8.77 -8.23
C GLY A 135 30.56 9.20 -7.90
N GLU A 136 31.15 10.09 -8.69
CA GLU A 136 32.44 10.72 -8.36
C GLU A 136 32.34 11.64 -7.15
N HIS A 137 31.32 12.50 -7.12
CA HIS A 137 31.10 13.48 -6.04
C HIS A 137 30.89 12.85 -4.65
N VAL A 138 30.43 11.60 -4.60
CA VAL A 138 30.34 10.83 -3.35
C VAL A 138 31.70 10.58 -2.73
N MET A 139 32.78 10.57 -3.54
CA MET A 139 34.14 10.25 -3.14
C MET A 139 35.07 11.47 -3.14
N ASP A 140 34.52 12.69 -3.32
CA ASP A 140 35.31 13.92 -3.28
C ASP A 140 36.05 14.02 -1.94
N ASP A 141 37.28 14.51 -2.02
CA ASP A 141 38.16 14.72 -0.87
C ASP A 141 38.57 13.45 -0.10
N LEU A 142 38.39 12.23 -0.69
CA LEU A 142 38.76 10.98 -0.03
C LEU A 142 40.26 10.90 0.26
N GLU A 143 41.10 11.48 -0.60
CA GLU A 143 42.58 11.56 -0.46
C GLU A 143 43.04 12.54 0.64
N LYS A 144 42.13 13.34 1.22
CA LYS A 144 42.45 14.34 2.22
C LYS A 144 42.25 13.86 3.67
N GLU A 145 42.36 12.57 3.92
CA GLU A 145 42.19 11.96 5.25
C GLU A 145 40.87 12.33 5.96
N THR A 146 39.82 12.55 5.17
CA THR A 146 38.51 12.99 5.63
C THR A 146 37.73 11.90 6.37
N VAL A 147 38.04 10.63 6.12
CA VAL A 147 37.41 9.46 6.73
C VAL A 147 38.46 8.45 7.18
N ASP A 148 38.04 7.55 8.08
CA ASP A 148 38.89 6.48 8.55
C ASP A 148 39.02 5.38 7.51
N MET A 149 40.26 4.90 7.30
CA MET A 149 40.55 3.76 6.44
C MET A 149 40.60 2.48 7.27
N ALA A 150 40.10 1.41 6.74
CA ALA A 150 40.16 0.07 7.36
C ALA A 150 40.92 -0.89 6.44
N ASN A 151 41.52 -1.93 7.00
CA ASN A 151 42.12 -2.98 6.21
C ASN A 151 41.08 -3.75 5.41
N ASN A 152 41.43 -4.22 4.24
CA ASN A 152 40.62 -5.14 3.45
C ASN A 152 40.61 -6.54 4.12
N PHE A 153 40.01 -7.53 3.45
CA PHE A 153 39.80 -8.88 4.02
C PHE A 153 41.10 -9.69 4.21
N ASP A 154 42.20 -9.34 3.58
CA ASP A 154 43.49 -10.02 3.65
C ASP A 154 44.62 -9.15 4.24
N ASP A 155 44.28 -8.00 4.82
CA ASP A 155 45.19 -7.01 5.42
C ASP A 155 46.30 -6.47 4.46
N THR A 156 46.14 -6.65 3.17
CA THR A 156 47.14 -6.19 2.19
C THR A 156 46.88 -4.76 1.69
N LEU A 157 45.64 -4.32 1.72
CA LEU A 157 45.20 -3.04 1.19
C LEU A 157 44.28 -2.34 2.23
N VAL A 158 44.00 -1.07 1.98
CA VAL A 158 43.07 -0.30 2.79
C VAL A 158 41.87 0.10 1.95
N GLU A 159 40.69 0.18 2.62
CA GLU A 159 39.45 0.67 2.04
C GLU A 159 38.79 1.69 2.98
N PRO A 160 37.99 2.66 2.47
CA PRO A 160 37.32 3.62 3.32
C PRO A 160 36.20 2.93 4.11
N SER A 161 36.16 3.20 5.44
CA SER A 161 35.11 2.71 6.31
C SER A 161 33.74 3.35 6.02
N VAL A 162 33.76 4.57 5.49
CA VAL A 162 32.59 5.40 5.10
C VAL A 162 33.03 6.36 3.99
N MET A 163 32.14 6.80 3.13
CA MET A 163 32.44 7.78 2.09
C MET A 163 32.31 9.22 2.62
N PRO A 164 33.18 10.17 2.22
CA PRO A 164 33.11 11.57 2.62
C PRO A 164 32.02 12.35 1.85
N THR A 165 30.89 11.73 1.60
CA THR A 165 29.89 12.22 0.65
C THR A 165 29.28 13.56 1.03
N LYS A 166 29.15 14.47 0.05
CA LYS A 166 28.39 15.72 0.14
C LYS A 166 26.88 15.47 -0.17
N ILE A 167 26.54 14.27 -0.57
CA ILE A 167 25.18 13.88 -0.98
C ILE A 167 24.54 13.07 0.14
N PRO A 168 23.35 13.44 0.66
CA PRO A 168 22.61 12.68 1.68
C PRO A 168 22.01 11.39 1.09
N ASN A 169 22.89 10.49 0.64
CA ASN A 169 22.53 9.33 -0.20
C ASN A 169 21.59 8.35 0.48
N LEU A 170 21.63 8.22 1.82
CA LEU A 170 20.68 7.35 2.54
C LEU A 170 19.23 7.75 2.27
N LEU A 171 18.91 9.03 2.27
CA LEU A 171 17.59 9.55 2.00
C LEU A 171 17.32 9.67 0.50
N VAL A 172 18.29 10.17 -0.26
CA VAL A 172 18.10 10.46 -1.69
C VAL A 172 17.89 9.19 -2.51
N ASN A 173 18.71 8.18 -2.35
CA ASN A 173 18.60 6.91 -3.06
C ASN A 173 17.95 5.79 -2.24
N GLY A 174 17.72 6.02 -0.96
CA GLY A 174 17.14 5.01 -0.09
C GLY A 174 17.96 3.73 0.04
N GLY A 175 17.29 2.65 0.39
CA GLY A 175 17.94 1.34 0.46
C GLY A 175 17.01 0.25 0.99
N ASN A 176 17.21 -0.96 0.53
CA ASN A 176 16.53 -2.14 1.04
C ASN A 176 17.55 -3.21 1.43
N GLY A 177 17.28 -4.00 2.44
CA GLY A 177 18.16 -5.08 2.86
C GLY A 177 17.49 -6.00 3.86
N ILE A 178 17.85 -7.29 3.78
CA ILE A 178 17.37 -8.32 4.69
C ILE A 178 18.57 -8.85 5.47
N ALA A 179 18.55 -8.63 6.79
CA ALA A 179 19.55 -9.15 7.71
C ALA A 179 18.94 -10.26 8.58
N VAL A 180 19.71 -10.80 9.50
CA VAL A 180 19.19 -11.77 10.46
C VAL A 180 18.37 -11.05 11.51
N GLY A 181 17.10 -11.41 11.64
CA GLY A 181 16.16 -10.84 12.61
C GLY A 181 15.68 -9.42 12.33
N MET A 182 16.13 -8.77 11.25
CA MET A 182 15.69 -7.42 10.86
C MET A 182 15.81 -7.19 9.37
N ALA A 183 15.05 -6.23 8.87
CA ALA A 183 15.12 -5.79 7.48
C ALA A 183 15.07 -4.26 7.44
N THR A 184 15.70 -3.67 6.44
CA THR A 184 15.59 -2.23 6.16
C THR A 184 14.90 -2.00 4.83
N ASN A 185 14.07 -0.95 4.77
CA ASN A 185 13.40 -0.52 3.54
C ASN A 185 13.18 1.00 3.62
N ILE A 186 14.14 1.75 3.08
CA ILE A 186 14.18 3.20 3.14
C ILE A 186 13.79 3.75 1.77
N PRO A 187 12.76 4.61 1.69
CA PRO A 187 12.32 5.18 0.42
C PRO A 187 13.30 6.23 -0.11
N THR A 188 13.24 6.48 -1.39
CA THR A 188 14.00 7.54 -2.07
C THR A 188 13.34 8.90 -1.90
N HIS A 189 14.13 9.99 -2.00
CA HIS A 189 13.65 11.37 -1.86
C HIS A 189 14.27 12.28 -2.91
N ASN A 190 13.64 13.44 -3.12
CA ASN A 190 14.18 14.48 -3.98
C ASN A 190 15.40 15.15 -3.34
N LEU A 191 16.48 15.32 -4.13
CA LEU A 191 17.74 15.88 -3.64
C LEU A 191 17.59 17.31 -3.13
N CYS A 192 16.86 18.16 -3.86
CA CYS A 192 16.64 19.55 -3.47
C CYS A 192 15.93 19.63 -2.12
N GLU A 193 14.85 18.84 -1.93
CA GLU A 193 14.09 18.83 -0.69
C GLU A 193 14.94 18.35 0.50
N VAL A 194 15.75 17.32 0.29
CA VAL A 194 16.62 16.78 1.37
C VAL A 194 17.72 17.79 1.73
N ILE A 195 18.35 18.44 0.74
CA ILE A 195 19.37 19.46 0.99
C ILE A 195 18.77 20.66 1.72
N ASP A 196 17.58 21.13 1.30
CA ASP A 196 16.88 22.23 1.99
C ASP A 196 16.56 21.84 3.44
N GLY A 197 16.14 20.61 3.68
CA GLY A 197 15.92 20.06 5.02
C GLY A 197 17.22 19.96 5.85
N CYS A 198 18.35 19.60 5.25
CA CYS A 198 19.65 19.59 5.90
C CYS A 198 20.09 21.01 6.26
N CYS A 199 19.92 21.98 5.37
CA CYS A 199 20.23 23.38 5.63
C CYS A 199 19.37 23.95 6.77
N ALA A 200 18.07 23.65 6.78
CA ALA A 200 17.17 24.05 7.86
C ALA A 200 17.56 23.41 9.21
N TYR A 201 18.03 22.16 9.21
CA TYR A 201 18.55 21.50 10.41
C TYR A 201 19.87 22.11 10.90
N ILE A 202 20.79 22.52 9.99
CA ILE A 202 22.04 23.20 10.33
C ILE A 202 21.73 24.52 11.05
N ASP A 203 20.72 25.27 10.59
CA ASP A 203 20.30 26.54 11.20
C ASP A 203 19.58 26.33 12.53
N ASN A 204 18.74 25.29 12.64
CA ASN A 204 18.00 24.96 13.86
C ASN A 204 18.04 23.44 14.15
N PRO A 205 18.97 22.95 14.95
CA PRO A 205 19.05 21.54 15.34
C PRO A 205 17.82 21.00 16.08
N ASP A 206 17.05 21.90 16.71
CA ASP A 206 15.83 21.54 17.45
C ASP A 206 14.55 21.61 16.59
N ILE A 207 14.68 21.82 15.28
CA ILE A 207 13.56 21.89 14.33
C ILE A 207 12.53 20.76 14.58
N ALA A 208 11.24 21.11 14.65
CA ALA A 208 10.16 20.16 14.80
C ALA A 208 9.97 19.34 13.52
N LEU A 209 9.34 18.16 13.64
CA LEU A 209 9.10 17.29 12.47
C LEU A 209 8.20 18.00 11.43
N ASP A 210 7.17 18.69 11.88
CA ASP A 210 6.23 19.38 10.99
C ASP A 210 6.91 20.50 10.18
N ASP A 211 7.85 21.21 10.77
CA ASP A 211 8.63 22.22 10.08
C ASP A 211 9.64 21.59 9.11
N LEU A 212 10.26 20.47 9.48
CA LEU A 212 11.16 19.73 8.60
C LEU A 212 10.39 19.14 7.39
N MET A 213 9.14 18.74 7.58
CA MET A 213 8.27 18.26 6.50
C MET A 213 7.81 19.35 5.53
N GLN A 214 7.99 20.64 5.85
CA GLN A 214 7.77 21.71 4.87
C GLN A 214 8.84 21.67 3.77
N TYR A 215 10.06 21.25 4.11
CA TYR A 215 11.17 21.05 3.17
C TYR A 215 11.14 19.66 2.55
N ILE A 216 11.13 18.59 3.36
CA ILE A 216 11.10 17.19 2.92
C ILE A 216 9.67 16.70 3.01
N LYS A 217 8.88 16.93 1.95
CA LYS A 217 7.43 16.76 1.96
C LYS A 217 7.01 15.30 2.04
N ALA A 218 7.61 14.44 1.23
CA ALA A 218 7.33 13.02 1.13
C ALA A 218 8.44 12.31 0.32
N PRO A 219 8.50 10.98 0.31
CA PRO A 219 9.35 10.24 -0.62
C PRO A 219 9.13 10.64 -2.07
N ASP A 220 10.17 10.52 -2.88
CA ASP A 220 10.17 10.81 -4.31
C ASP A 220 10.75 9.60 -5.06
N PHE A 221 9.88 8.80 -5.66
CA PHE A 221 10.26 7.55 -6.29
C PHE A 221 10.75 7.74 -7.72
N PRO A 222 11.74 6.95 -8.18
CA PRO A 222 12.28 7.04 -9.55
C PRO A 222 11.22 6.88 -10.63
N THR A 223 10.21 6.04 -10.39
CA THR A 223 9.13 5.72 -11.33
C THR A 223 7.96 6.71 -11.32
N GLY A 224 8.05 7.80 -10.53
CA GLY A 224 6.97 8.78 -10.41
C GLY A 224 5.79 8.26 -9.60
N ALA A 225 4.60 8.24 -10.22
CA ALA A 225 3.33 7.82 -9.64
C ALA A 225 2.82 8.76 -8.52
N TYR A 226 1.73 8.39 -7.85
CA TYR A 226 1.15 9.16 -6.75
C TYR A 226 1.47 8.54 -5.40
N ILE A 227 1.77 9.38 -4.40
CA ILE A 227 1.59 9.04 -2.99
C ILE A 227 0.16 9.43 -2.60
N TYR A 228 -0.60 8.45 -2.09
CA TYR A 228 -2.01 8.60 -1.78
C TYR A 228 -2.23 8.62 -0.27
N GLY A 229 -2.51 9.83 0.27
CA GLY A 229 -2.60 10.10 1.70
C GLY A 229 -1.24 10.34 2.37
N ILE A 230 -1.16 11.39 3.22
CA ILE A 230 0.09 11.81 3.88
C ILE A 230 0.32 11.13 5.25
N GLN A 231 -0.70 10.51 5.83
CA GLN A 231 -0.63 9.94 7.18
C GLN A 231 0.48 8.88 7.33
N GLY A 232 0.59 7.98 6.34
CA GLY A 232 1.63 6.94 6.36
C GLY A 232 3.04 7.50 6.23
N VAL A 233 3.21 8.62 5.50
CA VAL A 233 4.49 9.34 5.38
C VAL A 233 4.85 9.97 6.72
N ARG A 234 3.91 10.69 7.35
CA ARG A 234 4.12 11.32 8.66
C ARG A 234 4.52 10.29 9.71
N GLN A 235 3.80 9.18 9.79
CA GLN A 235 4.14 8.09 10.71
C GLN A 235 5.54 7.53 10.44
N ALA A 236 5.92 7.34 9.16
CA ALA A 236 7.25 6.87 8.79
C ALA A 236 8.34 7.84 9.20
N TYR A 237 8.14 9.14 9.03
CA TYR A 237 9.10 10.17 9.38
C TYR A 237 9.27 10.36 10.89
N GLU A 238 8.18 10.18 11.64
CA GLU A 238 8.21 10.28 13.10
C GLU A 238 8.86 9.06 13.76
N THR A 239 8.46 7.86 13.35
CA THR A 239 8.81 6.62 14.06
C THR A 239 9.86 5.76 13.36
N GLY A 240 10.23 6.09 12.13
CA GLY A 240 11.03 5.24 11.24
C GLY A 240 10.25 4.08 10.63
N ARG A 241 8.95 3.92 10.93
CA ARG A 241 8.07 2.89 10.39
C ARG A 241 6.76 3.48 9.92
N GLY A 242 6.33 3.11 8.72
CA GLY A 242 5.05 3.56 8.19
C GLY A 242 4.68 2.80 6.92
N ARG A 243 3.43 2.94 6.51
CA ARG A 243 2.92 2.36 5.28
C ARG A 243 2.49 3.48 4.33
N ILE A 244 3.22 3.65 3.24
CA ILE A 244 2.94 4.66 2.21
C ILE A 244 2.16 3.97 1.09
N VAL A 245 1.00 4.49 0.75
CA VAL A 245 0.22 4.00 -0.38
C VAL A 245 0.69 4.71 -1.64
N MET A 246 1.10 3.92 -2.63
CA MET A 246 1.48 4.40 -3.95
C MET A 246 0.42 3.98 -4.96
N ARG A 247 0.07 4.86 -5.89
CA ARG A 247 -0.91 4.61 -6.93
C ARG A 247 -0.36 5.04 -8.29
N ALA A 248 -0.56 4.22 -9.30
CA ALA A 248 -0.18 4.49 -10.67
C ALA A 248 -0.83 5.78 -11.19
N LYS A 249 -0.15 6.48 -12.08
CA LYS A 249 -0.73 7.60 -12.83
C LYS A 249 -1.49 7.02 -14.01
N ALA A 250 -2.81 7.13 -13.95
CA ALA A 250 -3.70 6.60 -14.96
C ALA A 250 -4.73 7.65 -15.36
N GLU A 251 -4.96 7.77 -16.65
CA GLU A 251 -5.93 8.69 -17.24
C GLU A 251 -6.91 7.91 -18.10
N ILE A 252 -8.15 8.42 -18.23
CA ILE A 252 -9.15 7.82 -19.08
C ILE A 252 -9.22 8.66 -20.36
N GLU A 253 -8.85 8.07 -21.48
CA GLU A 253 -8.99 8.63 -22.80
C GLU A 253 -10.33 8.16 -23.40
N SER A 254 -11.27 9.09 -23.58
CA SER A 254 -12.55 8.78 -24.24
C SER A 254 -12.37 8.71 -25.74
N GLY A 255 -12.71 7.57 -26.34
CA GLY A 255 -12.65 7.34 -27.78
C GLY A 255 -14.05 7.30 -28.41
N GLU A 256 -14.15 7.48 -29.73
CA GLU A 256 -15.42 7.45 -30.48
C GLU A 256 -16.16 6.11 -30.32
N SER A 257 -15.45 5.01 -30.11
CA SER A 257 -16.03 3.66 -30.04
C SER A 257 -16.00 3.05 -28.65
N HIS A 258 -15.01 3.36 -27.82
CA HIS A 258 -14.81 2.82 -26.47
C HIS A 258 -13.76 3.65 -25.72
N ASP A 259 -13.85 3.67 -24.40
CA ASP A 259 -12.89 4.34 -23.53
C ASP A 259 -11.63 3.49 -23.37
N LYS A 260 -10.50 4.15 -23.10
CA LYS A 260 -9.22 3.54 -22.81
C LYS A 260 -8.71 4.05 -21.48
N ILE A 261 -8.20 3.14 -20.65
CA ILE A 261 -7.44 3.49 -19.45
C ILE A 261 -5.96 3.44 -19.82
N VAL A 262 -5.29 4.60 -19.77
CA VAL A 262 -3.88 4.75 -20.12
C VAL A 262 -3.09 4.96 -18.85
N VAL A 263 -2.13 4.07 -18.59
CA VAL A 263 -1.22 4.15 -17.42
C VAL A 263 0.14 4.60 -17.91
N THR A 264 0.60 5.74 -17.39
CA THR A 264 1.88 6.37 -17.78
C THR A 264 2.98 6.17 -16.74
N GLU A 265 2.62 5.94 -15.48
CA GLU A 265 3.56 5.71 -14.38
C GLU A 265 3.02 4.62 -13.46
N ILE A 266 3.90 3.73 -13.00
CA ILE A 266 3.55 2.63 -12.09
C ILE A 266 4.23 2.79 -10.73
N PRO A 267 3.67 2.22 -9.65
CA PRO A 267 4.29 2.29 -8.33
C PRO A 267 5.69 1.69 -8.31
N TYR A 268 6.56 2.27 -7.49
CA TYR A 268 7.94 1.84 -7.35
C TYR A 268 8.06 0.36 -6.97
N GLY A 269 8.95 -0.35 -7.67
CA GLY A 269 9.21 -1.76 -7.43
C GLY A 269 8.20 -2.71 -8.10
N VAL A 270 7.24 -2.21 -8.86
CA VAL A 270 6.30 -3.03 -9.64
C VAL A 270 6.93 -3.42 -10.96
N ASN A 271 6.84 -4.69 -11.32
CA ASN A 271 7.23 -5.21 -12.62
C ASN A 271 6.08 -4.98 -13.62
N LYS A 272 6.36 -4.26 -14.72
CA LYS A 272 5.35 -3.86 -15.71
C LYS A 272 4.74 -5.05 -16.44
N GLN A 273 5.55 -5.98 -16.90
CA GLN A 273 5.08 -7.17 -17.62
C GLN A 273 4.18 -8.05 -16.74
N MET A 274 4.64 -8.38 -15.52
CA MET A 274 3.85 -9.16 -14.58
C MET A 274 2.53 -8.48 -14.20
N LEU A 275 2.51 -7.15 -14.16
CA LEU A 275 1.28 -6.39 -13.92
C LEU A 275 0.27 -6.60 -15.05
N ILE A 276 0.70 -6.50 -16.31
CA ILE A 276 -0.16 -6.68 -17.48
C ILE A 276 -0.66 -8.13 -17.56
N GLU A 277 0.21 -9.10 -17.36
CA GLU A 277 -0.15 -10.52 -17.31
C GLU A 277 -1.19 -10.81 -16.24
N TYR A 278 -1.02 -10.25 -15.04
CA TYR A 278 -1.97 -10.42 -13.93
C TYR A 278 -3.33 -9.75 -14.22
N ILE A 279 -3.36 -8.59 -14.88
CA ILE A 279 -4.60 -7.96 -15.34
C ILE A 279 -5.33 -8.90 -16.31
N ALA A 280 -4.61 -9.47 -17.29
CA ALA A 280 -5.18 -10.41 -18.25
C ALA A 280 -5.71 -11.69 -17.57
N GLU A 281 -5.04 -12.20 -16.53
CA GLU A 281 -5.50 -13.32 -15.73
C GLU A 281 -6.81 -13.00 -15.00
N LEU A 282 -6.91 -11.85 -14.33
CA LEU A 282 -8.13 -11.41 -13.65
C LEU A 282 -9.33 -11.26 -14.62
N VAL A 283 -9.09 -10.82 -15.83
CA VAL A 283 -10.12 -10.76 -16.89
C VAL A 283 -10.54 -12.16 -17.32
N LYS A 284 -9.59 -13.07 -17.52
CA LYS A 284 -9.85 -14.47 -17.91
C LYS A 284 -10.61 -15.24 -16.84
N GLU A 285 -10.29 -14.98 -15.57
CA GLU A 285 -11.01 -15.56 -14.42
C GLU A 285 -12.39 -14.93 -14.18
N GLY A 286 -12.76 -13.88 -14.90
CA GLY A 286 -14.05 -13.19 -14.74
C GLY A 286 -14.13 -12.34 -13.44
N LYS A 287 -13.00 -12.06 -12.78
CA LYS A 287 -12.96 -11.20 -11.59
C LYS A 287 -13.11 -9.72 -11.94
N ILE A 288 -12.62 -9.33 -13.13
CA ILE A 288 -12.80 -7.99 -13.70
C ILE A 288 -13.48 -8.15 -15.05
N ASP A 289 -14.75 -7.75 -15.13
CA ASP A 289 -15.48 -7.67 -16.39
C ASP A 289 -15.33 -6.26 -16.98
N GLY A 290 -15.52 -6.14 -18.29
CA GLY A 290 -15.53 -4.85 -18.98
C GLY A 290 -14.21 -4.46 -19.62
N ILE A 291 -13.13 -5.24 -19.48
CA ILE A 291 -11.87 -5.06 -20.21
C ILE A 291 -11.94 -5.93 -21.48
N SER A 292 -11.59 -5.35 -22.63
CA SER A 292 -11.48 -6.07 -23.90
C SER A 292 -10.06 -6.50 -24.20
N ASN A 293 -9.07 -5.64 -23.88
CA ASN A 293 -7.65 -5.90 -24.14
C ASN A 293 -6.76 -5.12 -23.15
N ALA A 294 -5.53 -5.55 -22.97
CA ALA A 294 -4.51 -4.83 -22.23
C ALA A 294 -3.17 -4.96 -22.97
N ASN A 295 -2.64 -3.86 -23.48
CA ASN A 295 -1.45 -3.79 -24.30
C ASN A 295 -0.37 -2.92 -23.66
N ASP A 296 0.88 -3.27 -23.95
CA ASP A 296 2.02 -2.43 -23.68
C ASP A 296 2.38 -1.64 -24.97
N GLU A 297 2.18 -0.34 -24.93
CA GLU A 297 2.55 0.60 -25.99
C GLU A 297 3.77 1.45 -25.60
N SER A 298 4.51 1.04 -24.56
CA SER A 298 5.69 1.77 -24.09
C SER A 298 6.76 1.89 -25.17
N GLY A 299 7.37 3.06 -25.28
CA GLY A 299 8.37 3.34 -26.28
C GLY A 299 9.32 4.46 -25.89
N ARG A 300 9.96 5.11 -26.87
CA ARG A 300 10.91 6.21 -26.61
C ARG A 300 10.28 7.43 -25.93
N GLN A 301 8.95 7.57 -25.99
CA GLN A 301 8.22 8.65 -25.36
C GLN A 301 7.89 8.39 -23.87
N GLY A 302 8.20 7.19 -23.38
CA GLY A 302 7.95 6.78 -22.01
C GLY A 302 7.09 5.53 -21.91
N MET A 303 6.64 5.25 -20.69
CA MET A 303 5.76 4.14 -20.36
C MET A 303 4.32 4.47 -20.81
N ARG A 304 3.66 3.51 -21.45
CA ARG A 304 2.26 3.60 -21.85
C ARG A 304 1.62 2.21 -21.84
N ILE A 305 0.86 1.89 -20.80
CA ILE A 305 0.05 0.67 -20.73
C ILE A 305 -1.38 1.09 -21.08
N VAL A 306 -1.96 0.47 -22.10
CA VAL A 306 -3.30 0.78 -22.59
C VAL A 306 -4.24 -0.37 -22.30
N ILE A 307 -5.31 -0.09 -21.56
CA ILE A 307 -6.36 -1.05 -21.20
C ILE A 307 -7.64 -0.60 -21.89
N ASP A 308 -8.06 -1.36 -22.90
CA ASP A 308 -9.26 -1.06 -23.68
C ASP A 308 -10.52 -1.52 -22.91
N VAL A 309 -11.46 -0.61 -22.73
CA VAL A 309 -12.73 -0.84 -22.01
C VAL A 309 -13.84 -1.21 -23.01
N LYS A 310 -14.72 -2.15 -22.66
CA LYS A 310 -15.90 -2.49 -23.48
C LYS A 310 -16.91 -1.35 -23.47
N ARG A 311 -17.70 -1.23 -24.53
CA ARG A 311 -18.68 -0.13 -24.75
C ARG A 311 -19.74 0.01 -23.65
N ASP A 312 -20.11 -1.11 -23.05
CA ASP A 312 -21.14 -1.23 -22.01
C ASP A 312 -20.58 -1.14 -20.60
N ALA A 313 -19.30 -0.84 -20.44
CA ALA A 313 -18.61 -0.80 -19.15
C ALA A 313 -18.13 0.62 -18.81
N ASN A 314 -18.18 0.95 -17.53
CA ASN A 314 -17.70 2.25 -17.02
C ASN A 314 -16.20 2.18 -16.70
N ALA A 315 -15.40 3.00 -17.39
CA ALA A 315 -13.94 3.02 -17.24
C ALA A 315 -13.49 3.39 -15.83
N ASN A 316 -14.19 4.30 -15.13
CA ASN A 316 -13.86 4.68 -13.74
C ASN A 316 -14.04 3.51 -12.76
N VAL A 317 -15.11 2.73 -12.94
CA VAL A 317 -15.37 1.56 -12.11
C VAL A 317 -14.30 0.48 -12.33
N ILE A 318 -13.90 0.28 -13.58
CA ILE A 318 -12.82 -0.68 -13.92
C ILE A 318 -11.50 -0.19 -13.34
N LEU A 319 -11.16 1.08 -13.49
CA LEU A 319 -9.93 1.66 -12.93
C LEU A 319 -9.87 1.48 -11.41
N ASN A 320 -10.97 1.71 -10.70
CA ASN A 320 -11.04 1.48 -9.26
C ASN A 320 -10.89 0.00 -8.87
N LYS A 321 -11.48 -0.93 -9.65
CA LYS A 321 -11.25 -2.37 -9.46
C LYS A 321 -9.78 -2.73 -9.69
N LEU A 322 -9.15 -2.17 -10.70
CA LEU A 322 -7.73 -2.35 -10.98
C LEU A 322 -6.85 -1.87 -9.83
N PHE A 323 -7.11 -0.67 -9.27
CA PHE A 323 -6.40 -0.20 -8.07
C PHE A 323 -6.58 -1.12 -6.86
N LYS A 324 -7.76 -1.70 -6.67
CA LYS A 324 -8.06 -2.57 -5.54
C LYS A 324 -7.48 -3.98 -5.68
N MET A 325 -7.39 -4.50 -6.91
CA MET A 325 -7.08 -5.90 -7.18
C MET A 325 -5.69 -6.12 -7.77
N THR A 326 -4.99 -5.08 -8.20
CA THR A 326 -3.69 -5.19 -8.87
C THR A 326 -2.64 -4.29 -8.23
N ALA A 327 -1.38 -4.43 -8.68
CA ALA A 327 -0.26 -3.61 -8.24
C ALA A 327 -0.27 -2.17 -8.82
N LEU A 328 -1.32 -1.75 -9.57
CA LEU A 328 -1.55 -0.35 -9.91
C LEU A 328 -1.74 0.52 -8.66
N GLN A 329 -2.16 -0.07 -7.56
CA GLN A 329 -2.02 0.50 -6.23
C GLN A 329 -1.27 -0.48 -5.35
N SER A 330 -0.15 -0.06 -4.81
CA SER A 330 0.68 -0.85 -3.90
C SER A 330 1.05 -0.07 -2.65
N SER A 331 1.62 -0.72 -1.66
CA SER A 331 2.07 -0.04 -0.45
C SER A 331 3.56 -0.27 -0.24
N PHE A 332 4.29 0.82 0.01
CA PHE A 332 5.68 0.79 0.44
C PHE A 332 5.71 0.77 1.97
N SER A 333 6.18 -0.32 2.54
CA SER A 333 6.34 -0.45 3.99
C SER A 333 7.71 0.10 4.40
N VAL A 334 7.72 1.32 4.95
CA VAL A 334 8.95 1.95 5.44
C VAL A 334 9.43 1.25 6.69
N ASN A 335 10.71 0.95 6.74
CA ASN A 335 11.43 0.48 7.92
C ASN A 335 12.86 1.06 7.86
N CYS A 336 13.06 2.20 8.47
CA CYS A 336 14.29 2.99 8.38
C CYS A 336 15.32 2.49 9.38
N ILE A 337 15.89 1.31 9.14
CA ILE A 337 16.98 0.76 9.95
C ILE A 337 18.30 0.99 9.23
N ALA A 338 19.25 1.66 9.89
CA ALA A 338 20.61 1.89 9.42
C ALA A 338 21.63 1.69 10.54
N LEU A 339 22.90 1.60 10.18
CA LEU A 339 24.00 1.48 11.13
C LEU A 339 24.41 2.85 11.67
N VAL A 340 24.36 3.00 12.97
CA VAL A 340 24.88 4.16 13.71
C VAL A 340 26.03 3.68 14.58
N LYS A 341 27.25 4.11 14.24
CA LYS A 341 28.48 3.64 14.93
C LYS A 341 28.55 2.10 15.01
N GLY A 342 28.27 1.42 13.89
CA GLY A 342 28.30 -0.04 13.78
C GLY A 342 27.15 -0.79 14.46
N ARG A 343 26.12 -0.09 14.96
CA ARG A 343 24.95 -0.72 15.61
C ARG A 343 23.68 -0.40 14.82
N PRO A 344 22.81 -1.39 14.56
CA PRO A 344 21.56 -1.16 13.87
C PRO A 344 20.60 -0.35 14.77
N ARG A 345 20.02 0.71 14.21
CA ARG A 345 19.01 1.54 14.86
C ARG A 345 17.86 1.82 13.91
N LEU A 346 16.66 1.87 14.45
CA LEU A 346 15.49 2.42 13.78
C LEU A 346 15.55 3.94 13.92
N LEU A 347 15.50 4.67 12.80
CA LEU A 347 15.75 6.11 12.74
C LEU A 347 14.50 6.84 12.23
N SER A 348 14.19 7.96 12.85
CA SER A 348 13.27 8.97 12.33
C SER A 348 13.93 9.80 11.22
N LEU A 349 13.13 10.56 10.45
CA LEU A 349 13.67 11.47 9.43
C LEU A 349 14.67 12.46 10.03
N LYS A 350 14.32 13.08 11.16
CA LYS A 350 15.21 14.05 11.85
C LYS A 350 16.54 13.40 12.25
N GLU A 351 16.54 12.17 12.73
CA GLU A 351 17.78 11.45 13.07
C GLU A 351 18.63 11.14 11.84
N CYS A 352 18.03 10.78 10.70
CA CYS A 352 18.77 10.57 9.45
C CYS A 352 19.48 11.85 9.01
N VAL A 353 18.76 12.98 9.00
CA VAL A 353 19.34 14.30 8.69
C VAL A 353 20.44 14.67 9.69
N LYS A 354 20.20 14.48 10.99
CA LYS A 354 21.17 14.75 12.05
C LYS A 354 22.49 14.03 11.81
N TYR A 355 22.48 12.72 11.64
CA TYR A 355 23.71 11.93 11.49
C TYR A 355 24.44 12.25 10.18
N PHE A 356 23.73 12.60 9.13
CA PHE A 356 24.35 13.08 7.89
C PHE A 356 25.05 14.43 8.11
N VAL A 357 24.40 15.40 8.75
CA VAL A 357 24.96 16.71 9.04
C VAL A 357 26.16 16.60 9.98
N GLU A 358 26.07 15.76 11.02
CA GLU A 358 27.22 15.48 11.91
C GLU A 358 28.42 14.91 11.14
N HIS A 359 28.16 13.99 10.22
CA HIS A 359 29.20 13.42 9.36
C HIS A 359 29.81 14.49 8.43
N ARG A 360 28.98 15.34 7.82
CA ARG A 360 29.49 16.43 6.97
C ARG A 360 30.36 17.40 7.77
N HIS A 361 29.95 17.73 8.99
CA HIS A 361 30.76 18.57 9.88
C HIS A 361 32.14 17.94 10.15
N ASP A 362 32.20 16.64 10.51
CA ASP A 362 33.47 15.93 10.76
C ASP A 362 34.36 15.91 9.50
N VAL A 363 33.78 15.59 8.34
CA VAL A 363 34.48 15.59 7.04
C VAL A 363 35.01 17.00 6.72
N THR A 364 34.24 18.05 6.91
CA THR A 364 34.66 19.45 6.66
C THR A 364 35.83 19.86 7.57
N ILE A 365 35.74 19.53 8.85
CA ILE A 365 36.81 19.80 9.80
C ILE A 365 38.09 19.04 9.44
N ARG A 366 37.99 17.72 9.13
CA ARG A 366 39.19 16.93 8.77
C ARG A 366 39.83 17.42 7.47
N ARG A 367 39.03 17.73 6.46
CA ARG A 367 39.49 18.30 5.20
C ARG A 367 40.20 19.62 5.42
N THR A 368 39.59 20.53 6.18
CA THR A 368 40.16 21.83 6.46
C THR A 368 41.50 21.72 7.23
N LYS A 369 41.59 20.78 8.17
CA LYS A 369 42.86 20.48 8.87
C LYS A 369 43.96 19.97 7.92
N TYR A 370 43.58 19.07 6.99
CA TYR A 370 44.48 18.53 5.98
C TYR A 370 44.97 19.65 5.05
N ASP A 371 44.04 20.46 4.51
CA ASP A 371 44.34 21.55 3.59
C ASP A 371 45.17 22.62 4.30
N LEU A 372 44.87 22.95 5.56
CA LEU A 372 45.68 23.86 6.41
C LEU A 372 47.10 23.35 6.57
N LYS A 373 47.25 22.05 6.95
CA LYS A 373 48.56 21.44 7.09
C LYS A 373 49.37 21.51 5.79
N LYS A 374 48.72 21.16 4.65
CA LYS A 374 49.39 21.24 3.34
C LYS A 374 49.75 22.66 2.92
N ALA A 375 48.88 23.60 3.19
CA ALA A 375 49.19 25.03 2.93
C ALA A 375 50.35 25.54 3.81
N GLN A 376 50.40 25.18 5.09
CA GLN A 376 51.47 25.49 6.01
C GLN A 376 52.78 24.83 5.58
N GLU A 377 52.78 23.52 5.22
CA GLU A 377 53.95 22.82 4.70
C GLU A 377 54.50 23.50 3.43
N ARG A 378 53.62 23.96 2.55
CA ARG A 378 54.00 24.64 1.31
C ARG A 378 54.49 26.06 1.57
N ALA A 379 53.82 26.83 2.41
CA ALA A 379 54.22 28.19 2.78
C ALA A 379 55.58 28.21 3.46
N HIS A 380 55.84 27.24 4.35
CA HIS A 380 57.11 27.09 5.03
C HIS A 380 58.29 26.83 4.05
N ILE A 381 58.05 26.01 3.03
CA ILE A 381 59.06 25.80 1.97
C ILE A 381 59.25 27.09 1.17
N LEU A 382 58.19 27.80 0.81
CA LEU A 382 58.25 29.04 0.04
C LEU A 382 58.96 30.15 0.82
N GLU A 383 58.75 30.23 2.12
CA GLU A 383 59.48 31.19 2.99
C GLU A 383 60.99 31.01 2.90
N GLY A 384 61.46 29.75 2.97
CA GLY A 384 62.88 29.45 2.78
C GLY A 384 63.40 29.81 1.38
N LEU A 385 62.58 29.56 0.34
CA LEU A 385 62.95 29.92 -1.05
C LEU A 385 62.97 31.44 -1.25
N ILE A 386 62.11 32.21 -0.65
CA ILE A 386 62.10 33.67 -0.69
C ILE A 386 63.36 34.23 -0.03
N ILE A 387 63.70 33.73 1.17
CA ILE A 387 64.94 34.13 1.88
C ILE A 387 66.16 33.82 0.99
N ALA A 388 66.17 32.69 0.30
CA ALA A 388 67.28 32.34 -0.62
C ALA A 388 67.32 33.24 -1.86
N CYS A 389 66.16 33.62 -2.41
CA CYS A 389 66.09 34.51 -3.57
C CYS A 389 66.51 35.97 -3.20
N ASP A 390 66.10 36.43 -2.06
CA ASP A 390 66.50 37.78 -1.56
C ASP A 390 68.02 37.90 -1.29
N ASN A 391 68.68 36.73 -1.03
CA ASN A 391 70.10 36.63 -0.75
C ASN A 391 70.85 35.77 -1.76
N ILE A 392 70.48 35.86 -3.03
CA ILE A 392 70.91 34.92 -4.07
C ILE A 392 72.39 34.79 -4.25
N ASP A 393 73.13 35.87 -4.24
CA ASP A 393 74.56 35.88 -4.43
C ASP A 393 75.30 35.14 -3.32
N GLU A 394 74.87 35.33 -2.07
CA GLU A 394 75.44 34.58 -0.94
C GLU A 394 75.04 33.07 -0.97
N VAL A 395 73.83 32.75 -1.29
CA VAL A 395 73.37 31.35 -1.44
C VAL A 395 74.18 30.63 -2.54
N VAL A 396 74.37 31.27 -3.69
CA VAL A 396 75.16 30.67 -4.79
C VAL A 396 76.61 30.50 -4.33
N HIS A 397 77.18 31.47 -3.60
CA HIS A 397 78.54 31.40 -3.06
C HIS A 397 78.72 30.19 -2.11
N ILE A 398 77.77 30.04 -1.16
CA ILE A 398 77.77 28.92 -0.20
C ILE A 398 77.62 27.57 -0.91
N ILE A 399 76.73 27.43 -1.86
CA ILE A 399 76.51 26.18 -2.63
C ILE A 399 77.77 25.83 -3.44
N ARG A 400 78.36 26.80 -4.10
CA ARG A 400 79.60 26.59 -4.88
C ARG A 400 80.81 26.27 -4.02
N GLY A 401 80.86 26.83 -2.80
CA GLY A 401 81.96 26.57 -1.85
C GLY A 401 81.87 25.21 -1.14
N SER A 402 80.78 24.60 -1.13
CA SER A 402 80.50 23.32 -0.46
C SER A 402 80.88 22.11 -1.39
N LYS A 403 81.49 21.06 -0.82
CA LYS A 403 81.94 19.88 -1.53
C LYS A 403 80.82 18.83 -1.82
N THR A 404 79.79 18.85 -1.02
CA THR A 404 78.64 17.92 -1.16
C THR A 404 77.32 18.68 -0.94
N PRO A 405 76.21 18.20 -1.51
CA PRO A 405 74.90 18.77 -1.28
C PRO A 405 74.50 18.86 0.20
N VAL A 406 74.85 17.83 0.99
CA VAL A 406 74.61 17.80 2.44
C VAL A 406 75.41 18.87 3.20
N GLU A 407 76.64 19.14 2.78
CA GLU A 407 77.45 20.23 3.33
C GLU A 407 76.88 21.59 2.98
N ALA A 408 76.39 21.76 1.76
CA ALA A 408 75.68 22.97 1.34
C ALA A 408 74.40 23.22 2.16
N GLN A 409 73.59 22.20 2.42
CA GLN A 409 72.40 22.29 3.29
C GLN A 409 72.76 22.77 4.69
N ARG A 410 73.71 22.13 5.37
CA ARG A 410 74.13 22.53 6.70
C ARG A 410 74.68 23.99 6.77
N ASN A 411 75.43 24.44 5.77
CA ASN A 411 75.97 25.81 5.69
C ASN A 411 74.83 26.82 5.51
N LEU A 412 73.80 26.48 4.68
CA LEU A 412 72.61 27.34 4.52
C LEU A 412 71.76 27.37 5.78
N GLU A 413 71.54 26.23 6.46
CA GLU A 413 70.87 26.15 7.78
C GLU A 413 71.50 27.03 8.79
N THR A 414 72.81 26.94 8.94
CA THR A 414 73.58 27.72 9.92
C THR A 414 73.55 29.19 9.59
N ARG A 415 73.66 29.58 8.33
CA ARG A 415 73.74 30.98 7.89
C ARG A 415 72.43 31.74 7.95
N PHE A 416 71.32 31.10 7.39
CA PHE A 416 70.02 31.72 7.25
C PHE A 416 69.01 31.27 8.32
N LYS A 417 69.43 30.42 9.27
CA LYS A 417 68.55 29.77 10.28
C LYS A 417 67.39 29.03 9.69
N LEU A 418 67.68 28.36 8.59
CA LEU A 418 66.70 27.48 7.87
C LEU A 418 66.66 26.09 8.48
N ASP A 419 65.56 25.41 8.30
CA ASP A 419 65.47 23.98 8.65
C ASP A 419 65.90 23.03 7.49
N GLU A 420 65.93 21.73 7.74
CA GLU A 420 66.34 20.69 6.78
C GLU A 420 65.46 20.67 5.53
N LEU A 421 64.15 20.92 5.65
CA LEU A 421 63.23 20.92 4.52
C LEU A 421 63.44 22.17 3.63
N GLN A 422 63.65 23.33 4.24
CA GLN A 422 63.92 24.59 3.53
C GLN A 422 65.28 24.55 2.84
N SER A 423 66.32 24.11 3.54
CA SER A 423 67.69 24.02 2.98
C SER A 423 67.78 23.03 1.83
N LYS A 424 67.10 21.91 1.93
CA LYS A 424 66.97 20.95 0.86
C LYS A 424 66.26 21.50 -0.37
N ALA A 425 65.13 22.20 -0.17
CA ALA A 425 64.38 22.80 -1.27
C ALA A 425 65.22 23.85 -2.02
N ILE A 426 66.10 24.62 -1.28
CA ILE A 426 67.01 25.60 -1.87
C ILE A 426 68.09 24.89 -2.70
N VAL A 427 68.70 23.82 -2.19
CA VAL A 427 69.73 23.06 -2.91
C VAL A 427 69.19 22.35 -4.17
N ASP A 428 67.94 21.88 -4.11
CA ASP A 428 67.23 21.21 -5.23
C ASP A 428 66.66 22.25 -6.22
N MET A 429 66.75 23.55 -5.97
CA MET A 429 66.16 24.60 -6.80
C MET A 429 66.86 24.71 -8.15
N ARG A 430 66.09 24.80 -9.22
CA ARG A 430 66.64 24.96 -10.59
C ARG A 430 67.01 26.43 -10.82
N LEU A 431 68.14 26.66 -11.52
CA LEU A 431 68.57 28.01 -11.91
C LEU A 431 67.54 28.84 -12.67
N SER A 432 66.61 28.17 -13.40
CA SER A 432 65.52 28.82 -14.11
C SER A 432 64.49 29.49 -13.16
N GLN A 433 64.49 29.11 -11.90
CA GLN A 433 63.59 29.68 -10.88
C GLN A 433 64.13 30.97 -10.29
N LEU A 434 65.34 31.36 -10.58
CA LEU A 434 65.99 32.56 -10.14
C LEU A 434 65.70 33.80 -11.02
N THR A 435 64.82 33.70 -11.99
CA THR A 435 64.44 34.83 -12.85
C THR A 435 63.49 35.79 -12.11
N GLY A 436 63.56 37.10 -12.31
CA GLY A 436 62.75 38.11 -11.62
C GLY A 436 61.23 37.83 -11.74
N LEU A 437 60.75 37.41 -12.92
CA LEU A 437 59.34 37.03 -13.11
C LEU A 437 58.90 35.87 -12.22
N ARG A 438 59.81 34.91 -11.90
CA ARG A 438 59.55 33.80 -10.99
C ARG A 438 59.58 34.23 -9.54
N MET A 439 60.36 35.20 -9.14
CA MET A 439 60.34 35.76 -7.78
C MET A 439 59.02 36.41 -7.48
N ASP A 440 58.47 37.22 -8.39
CA ASP A 440 57.13 37.83 -8.22
C ASP A 440 56.05 36.76 -8.08
N GLN A 441 56.18 35.62 -8.82
CA GLN A 441 55.27 34.47 -8.71
C GLN A 441 55.39 33.79 -7.34
N LEU A 442 56.59 33.63 -6.76
CA LEU A 442 56.77 33.00 -5.45
C LEU A 442 56.20 33.86 -4.35
N HIS A 443 56.38 35.21 -4.39
CA HIS A 443 55.75 36.11 -3.46
C HIS A 443 54.21 36.10 -3.56
N ALA A 444 53.67 36.12 -4.78
CA ALA A 444 52.22 36.02 -5.01
C ALA A 444 51.64 34.70 -4.50
N GLU A 445 52.35 33.57 -4.73
CA GLU A 445 51.96 32.24 -4.23
C GLU A 445 51.97 32.21 -2.68
N TYR A 446 52.99 32.79 -2.07
CA TYR A 446 53.11 32.88 -0.60
C TYR A 446 51.97 33.71 0.02
N GLU A 447 51.68 34.89 -0.53
CA GLU A 447 50.58 35.77 -0.04
C GLU A 447 49.22 35.06 -0.21
N GLU A 448 49.04 34.33 -1.26
CA GLU A 448 47.80 33.54 -1.48
C GLU A 448 47.65 32.41 -0.47
N LEU A 449 48.75 31.68 -0.19
CA LEU A 449 48.79 30.66 0.84
C LEU A 449 48.55 31.21 2.23
N GLU A 450 49.13 32.37 2.57
CA GLU A 450 48.86 33.04 3.86
C GLU A 450 47.39 33.39 4.02
N ARG A 451 46.74 33.89 2.96
CA ARG A 451 45.29 34.14 2.96
C ARG A 451 44.48 32.84 3.14
N GLN A 452 44.87 31.75 2.47
CA GLN A 452 44.23 30.44 2.61
C GLN A 452 44.43 29.87 4.02
N ILE A 453 45.61 29.95 4.59
CA ILE A 453 45.91 29.52 5.97
C ILE A 453 45.01 30.29 6.97
N ALA A 454 44.93 31.62 6.86
CA ALA A 454 44.07 32.41 7.70
C ALA A 454 42.59 32.02 7.55
N TYR A 455 42.12 31.79 6.33
CA TYR A 455 40.75 31.33 6.07
C TYR A 455 40.47 29.97 6.65
N PHE A 456 41.39 28.99 6.49
CA PHE A 456 41.21 27.65 7.06
C PHE A 456 41.22 27.70 8.60
N GLN A 457 42.05 28.53 9.21
CA GLN A 457 42.02 28.73 10.65
C GLN A 457 40.71 29.33 11.13
N GLN A 458 40.18 30.32 10.41
CA GLN A 458 38.86 30.88 10.71
C GLN A 458 37.76 29.84 10.66
N ILE A 459 37.76 28.93 9.66
CA ILE A 459 36.75 27.83 9.57
C ILE A 459 36.83 26.91 10.80
N LEU A 460 38.03 26.64 11.30
CA LEU A 460 38.23 25.75 12.45
C LEU A 460 37.85 26.43 13.78
N ASP A 461 38.02 27.77 13.90
CA ASP A 461 37.78 28.53 15.12
C ASP A 461 36.36 29.08 15.22
N ASP A 462 35.70 29.36 14.09
CA ASP A 462 34.34 29.90 14.02
C ASP A 462 33.32 28.83 13.55
N PRO A 463 32.49 28.30 14.46
CA PRO A 463 31.45 27.30 14.12
C PRO A 463 30.41 27.84 13.12
N GLU A 464 30.11 29.16 13.13
CA GLU A 464 29.13 29.72 12.21
C GLU A 464 29.68 29.80 10.77
N LEU A 465 30.95 30.10 10.61
CA LEU A 465 31.63 30.06 9.32
C LEU A 465 31.68 28.59 8.80
N CYS A 466 31.98 27.64 9.66
CA CYS A 466 31.95 26.20 9.30
C CYS A 466 30.57 25.79 8.81
N LYS A 467 29.50 26.16 9.51
CA LYS A 467 28.11 25.89 9.07
C LYS A 467 27.80 26.53 7.71
N LYS A 468 28.28 27.78 7.49
CA LYS A 468 28.11 28.46 6.21
C LYS A 468 28.79 27.69 5.07
N VAL A 469 30.05 27.27 5.25
CA VAL A 469 30.79 26.46 4.26
C VAL A 469 30.03 25.16 3.94
N MET A 470 29.54 24.47 4.96
CA MET A 470 28.76 23.25 4.76
C MET A 470 27.49 23.52 3.94
N LYS A 471 26.75 24.59 4.21
CA LYS A 471 25.55 24.95 3.44
C LYS A 471 25.89 25.35 2.01
N ASP A 472 26.96 26.12 1.80
CA ASP A 472 27.39 26.50 0.46
C ASP A 472 27.75 25.28 -0.39
N GLU A 473 28.44 24.30 0.16
CA GLU A 473 28.75 23.04 -0.51
C GLU A 473 27.50 22.19 -0.82
N LEU A 474 26.53 22.12 0.10
CA LEU A 474 25.28 21.43 -0.13
C LEU A 474 24.46 22.12 -1.22
N ASN A 475 24.44 23.46 -1.23
CA ASN A 475 23.75 24.23 -2.27
C ASN A 475 24.42 24.07 -3.65
N GLU A 476 25.75 23.99 -3.73
CA GLU A 476 26.47 23.67 -4.98
C GLU A 476 26.00 22.31 -5.54
N VAL A 477 25.88 21.28 -4.70
CA VAL A 477 25.38 19.97 -5.09
C VAL A 477 23.92 20.08 -5.57
N LYS A 478 23.08 20.88 -4.88
CA LYS A 478 21.70 21.12 -5.26
C LYS A 478 21.60 21.80 -6.64
N GLU A 479 22.40 22.82 -6.89
CA GLU A 479 22.41 23.52 -8.18
C GLU A 479 22.90 22.63 -9.33
N LYS A 480 23.86 21.77 -9.07
CA LYS A 480 24.49 20.93 -10.09
C LYS A 480 23.66 19.69 -10.46
N TYR A 481 22.94 19.10 -9.51
CA TYR A 481 22.24 17.81 -9.68
C TYR A 481 20.75 17.87 -9.35
N GLY A 482 20.25 18.97 -8.86
CA GLY A 482 18.85 19.13 -8.50
C GLY A 482 17.91 19.00 -9.69
N ASP A 483 16.82 18.30 -9.47
CA ASP A 483 15.73 18.13 -10.43
C ASP A 483 14.36 18.29 -9.75
N VAL A 484 13.32 18.35 -10.56
CA VAL A 484 11.95 18.44 -10.07
C VAL A 484 11.50 17.10 -9.46
N ARG A 485 10.59 17.17 -8.50
CA ARG A 485 9.93 16.00 -7.93
C ARG A 485 9.20 15.20 -9.03
N ARG A 486 9.36 13.89 -9.01
CA ARG A 486 8.68 12.97 -9.95
C ARG A 486 7.36 12.46 -9.37
N THR A 487 7.33 12.09 -8.10
CA THR A 487 6.14 11.55 -7.42
C THR A 487 5.23 12.67 -6.94
N GLU A 488 3.99 12.70 -7.41
CA GLU A 488 2.97 13.66 -6.98
C GLU A 488 2.33 13.22 -5.64
N ILE A 489 1.97 14.18 -4.79
CA ILE A 489 1.35 13.93 -3.49
C ILE A 489 -0.14 14.27 -3.57
N LYS A 490 -1.02 13.28 -3.31
CA LYS A 490 -2.45 13.47 -3.15
C LYS A 490 -2.77 13.45 -1.65
N TYR A 491 -3.03 14.62 -1.08
CA TYR A 491 -3.23 14.81 0.36
C TYR A 491 -4.56 14.23 0.87
N SER A 492 -5.61 14.23 0.06
CA SER A 492 -6.88 13.61 0.39
C SER A 492 -6.76 12.09 0.30
N SER A 493 -7.05 11.42 1.39
CA SER A 493 -7.21 9.96 1.43
C SER A 493 -8.65 9.54 1.16
N GLU A 494 -9.45 10.37 0.50
CA GLU A 494 -10.77 9.96 0.06
C GLU A 494 -10.59 8.76 -0.87
N GLU A 495 -10.79 7.58 -0.31
CA GLU A 495 -11.00 6.40 -1.12
C GLU A 495 -12.22 6.71 -1.97
N PHE A 496 -12.03 6.75 -3.29
CA PHE A 496 -13.16 6.80 -4.23
C PHE A 496 -14.10 5.67 -3.82
N ASN A 497 -15.23 6.05 -3.27
CA ASN A 497 -16.24 5.07 -2.91
C ASN A 497 -16.85 4.59 -4.23
N PRO A 498 -16.77 3.31 -4.60
CA PRO A 498 -17.43 2.81 -5.80
C PRO A 498 -18.91 3.15 -5.85
N GLU A 499 -19.51 3.43 -4.70
CA GLU A 499 -20.91 3.84 -4.54
C GLU A 499 -21.19 5.16 -5.25
N ASP A 500 -20.20 6.07 -5.36
CA ASP A 500 -20.38 7.38 -6.00
C ASP A 500 -20.64 7.29 -7.52
N PHE A 501 -20.33 6.14 -8.13
CA PHE A 501 -20.52 5.91 -9.58
C PHE A 501 -21.79 5.16 -9.93
N TYR A 502 -22.53 4.69 -8.94
CA TYR A 502 -23.80 4.02 -9.14
C TYR A 502 -24.91 4.84 -8.50
N PRO A 503 -25.96 5.26 -9.25
CA PRO A 503 -27.13 5.84 -8.64
C PRO A 503 -27.75 4.80 -7.66
N ASN A 504 -28.28 5.28 -6.53
CA ASN A 504 -28.83 4.41 -5.52
C ASN A 504 -30.25 3.96 -5.86
N ASP A 505 -30.43 3.42 -7.08
CA ASP A 505 -31.73 2.98 -7.60
C ASP A 505 -32.27 1.75 -6.89
N PRO A 506 -33.61 1.64 -6.78
CA PRO A 506 -34.24 0.45 -6.25
C PRO A 506 -34.14 -0.74 -7.22
N VAL A 507 -33.66 -1.87 -6.73
CA VAL A 507 -33.45 -3.10 -7.49
C VAL A 507 -34.05 -4.32 -6.78
N VAL A 508 -34.37 -5.33 -7.54
CA VAL A 508 -34.78 -6.64 -7.02
C VAL A 508 -33.65 -7.63 -7.25
N ILE A 509 -33.16 -8.21 -6.17
CA ILE A 509 -32.15 -9.27 -6.22
C ILE A 509 -32.88 -10.60 -6.19
N THR A 510 -32.61 -11.44 -7.19
CA THR A 510 -33.17 -12.80 -7.27
C THR A 510 -32.04 -13.82 -7.15
N VAL A 511 -32.28 -14.84 -6.31
CA VAL A 511 -31.36 -15.97 -6.16
C VAL A 511 -32.15 -17.24 -6.45
N SER A 512 -31.63 -18.07 -7.37
CA SER A 512 -32.25 -19.37 -7.69
C SER A 512 -31.78 -20.47 -6.74
N HIS A 513 -32.50 -21.57 -6.71
CA HIS A 513 -32.19 -22.76 -5.92
C HIS A 513 -30.81 -23.36 -6.26
N MET A 514 -30.38 -23.26 -7.51
CA MET A 514 -29.05 -23.69 -7.96
C MET A 514 -27.97 -22.64 -7.76
N GLY A 515 -28.28 -21.52 -7.08
CA GLY A 515 -27.30 -20.47 -6.72
C GLY A 515 -26.99 -19.50 -7.85
N TYR A 516 -27.90 -19.27 -8.82
CA TYR A 516 -27.75 -18.16 -9.77
C TYR A 516 -28.33 -16.88 -9.18
N ILE A 517 -27.56 -15.79 -9.27
CA ILE A 517 -27.92 -14.47 -8.73
C ILE A 517 -27.93 -13.43 -9.84
N LYS A 518 -28.86 -12.50 -9.75
CA LYS A 518 -28.93 -11.29 -10.59
C LYS A 518 -29.63 -10.16 -9.84
N ARG A 519 -29.41 -8.95 -10.28
CA ARG A 519 -30.22 -7.77 -9.93
C ARG A 519 -31.05 -7.37 -11.14
N THR A 520 -32.26 -6.91 -10.91
CA THR A 520 -33.18 -6.40 -11.95
C THR A 520 -33.79 -5.10 -11.43
N PRO A 521 -33.92 -4.04 -12.22
CA PRO A 521 -34.61 -2.84 -11.82
C PRO A 521 -36.01 -3.13 -11.32
N LEU A 522 -36.42 -2.49 -10.22
CA LEU A 522 -37.74 -2.75 -9.64
C LEU A 522 -38.89 -2.41 -10.62
N SER A 523 -38.69 -1.44 -11.51
CA SER A 523 -39.66 -1.04 -12.57
C SER A 523 -40.07 -2.16 -13.52
N GLU A 524 -39.28 -3.24 -13.65
CA GLU A 524 -39.68 -4.40 -14.48
C GLU A 524 -40.73 -5.30 -13.84
N PHE A 525 -41.07 -5.13 -12.55
CA PHE A 525 -42.07 -5.92 -11.84
C PHE A 525 -43.37 -5.15 -11.68
N ARG A 526 -44.38 -5.42 -12.53
CA ARG A 526 -45.70 -4.78 -12.48
C ARG A 526 -46.60 -5.44 -11.44
N GLU A 527 -47.43 -4.63 -10.79
CA GLU A 527 -48.47 -5.09 -9.87
C GLU A 527 -49.60 -5.85 -10.57
N GLN A 528 -50.15 -6.88 -9.93
CA GLN A 528 -51.27 -7.67 -10.42
C GLN A 528 -52.31 -7.88 -9.35
N ALA A 529 -53.58 -7.81 -9.71
CA ALA A 529 -54.71 -8.06 -8.82
C ALA A 529 -54.74 -9.49 -8.31
N ARG A 530 -55.41 -9.70 -7.16
CA ARG A 530 -55.61 -11.05 -6.54
C ARG A 530 -56.23 -12.05 -7.52
N GLY A 531 -55.62 -13.26 -7.63
CA GLY A 531 -56.08 -14.30 -8.53
C GLY A 531 -55.51 -14.20 -9.94
N GLY A 532 -54.55 -13.30 -10.22
CA GLY A 532 -53.80 -13.19 -11.49
C GLY A 532 -52.98 -14.44 -11.79
N VAL A 533 -52.55 -14.58 -13.06
CA VAL A 533 -51.83 -15.75 -13.55
C VAL A 533 -50.33 -15.67 -13.26
N GLY A 534 -49.84 -14.49 -12.82
CA GLY A 534 -48.41 -14.19 -12.52
C GLY A 534 -47.58 -14.06 -13.80
N ALA A 535 -46.34 -13.70 -13.63
CA ALA A 535 -45.36 -13.56 -14.71
C ALA A 535 -44.09 -14.32 -14.37
N LYS A 536 -43.29 -14.75 -15.36
CA LYS A 536 -42.03 -15.45 -15.13
C LYS A 536 -40.96 -14.47 -14.68
N ALA A 537 -40.28 -14.74 -13.58
CA ALA A 537 -39.21 -13.89 -13.05
C ALA A 537 -37.82 -14.26 -13.55
N ALA A 538 -37.63 -15.45 -14.12
CA ALA A 538 -36.37 -15.88 -14.71
C ALA A 538 -36.60 -17.08 -15.65
N ARG A 539 -35.68 -17.28 -16.60
CA ARG A 539 -35.53 -18.55 -17.32
C ARG A 539 -34.63 -19.47 -16.50
N HIS A 540 -35.13 -20.59 -16.08
CA HIS A 540 -34.40 -21.59 -15.30
C HIS A 540 -33.94 -22.76 -16.18
N ARG A 541 -32.92 -23.51 -15.71
CA ARG A 541 -32.63 -24.86 -16.22
C ARG A 541 -33.73 -25.83 -15.76
N GLU A 542 -33.85 -27.00 -16.39
CA GLU A 542 -34.70 -28.05 -15.84
C GLU A 542 -34.32 -28.28 -14.38
N GLN A 543 -35.29 -28.22 -13.48
CA GLN A 543 -35.20 -28.41 -12.03
C GLN A 543 -34.69 -27.18 -11.22
N ASP A 544 -34.39 -26.00 -11.80
CA ASP A 544 -34.05 -24.76 -11.08
C ASP A 544 -35.29 -23.87 -10.94
N PHE A 545 -35.40 -23.08 -9.83
CA PHE A 545 -36.46 -22.10 -9.57
C PHE A 545 -35.92 -20.96 -8.74
N THR A 546 -36.57 -19.81 -8.76
CA THR A 546 -36.24 -18.69 -7.91
C THR A 546 -36.60 -19.01 -6.46
N GLU A 547 -35.61 -19.08 -5.60
CA GLU A 547 -35.81 -19.40 -4.18
C GLU A 547 -35.94 -18.14 -3.31
N PHE A 548 -35.15 -17.11 -3.62
CA PHE A 548 -35.14 -15.86 -2.88
C PHE A 548 -35.34 -14.66 -3.80
N ILE A 549 -36.13 -13.69 -3.34
CA ILE A 549 -36.33 -12.38 -3.92
C ILE A 549 -36.18 -11.35 -2.82
N TYR A 550 -35.28 -10.36 -3.02
CA TYR A 550 -35.05 -9.28 -2.07
C TYR A 550 -35.09 -7.92 -2.78
N PRO A 551 -36.01 -7.02 -2.39
CA PRO A 551 -35.90 -5.63 -2.78
C PRO A 551 -34.73 -5.00 -2.04
N ALA A 552 -33.92 -4.21 -2.76
CA ALA A 552 -32.74 -3.55 -2.23
C ALA A 552 -32.47 -2.27 -3.02
N THR A 553 -31.53 -1.44 -2.57
CA THR A 553 -30.97 -0.34 -3.35
C THR A 553 -29.51 -0.63 -3.69
N MET A 554 -28.97 0.02 -4.70
CA MET A 554 -27.63 -0.23 -5.25
C MET A 554 -26.51 -0.15 -4.23
N HIS A 555 -26.60 0.78 -3.25
CA HIS A 555 -25.55 0.99 -2.24
C HIS A 555 -25.61 0.04 -1.03
N GLN A 556 -26.70 -0.72 -0.90
CA GLN A 556 -26.88 -1.62 0.24
C GLN A 556 -25.90 -2.79 0.20
N THR A 557 -25.56 -3.28 1.39
CA THR A 557 -24.71 -4.46 1.54
C THR A 557 -25.58 -5.68 1.83
N MET A 558 -25.36 -6.75 1.09
CA MET A 558 -26.02 -8.03 1.30
C MET A 558 -25.06 -8.97 2.04
N LEU A 559 -25.54 -9.54 3.16
CA LEU A 559 -24.87 -10.62 3.86
C LEU A 559 -25.51 -11.94 3.45
N PHE A 560 -24.69 -12.85 2.97
CA PHE A 560 -25.13 -14.18 2.54
C PHE A 560 -24.70 -15.20 3.57
N PHE A 561 -25.67 -15.92 4.12
CA PHE A 561 -25.43 -16.98 5.09
C PHE A 561 -25.66 -18.34 4.44
N THR A 562 -24.67 -19.19 4.56
CA THR A 562 -24.72 -20.53 3.97
C THR A 562 -25.34 -21.54 4.92
N LYS A 563 -25.77 -22.67 4.38
CA LYS A 563 -26.30 -23.81 5.14
C LYS A 563 -25.35 -24.25 6.24
N LYS A 564 -24.05 -24.27 5.95
CA LYS A 564 -22.98 -24.65 6.91
C LYS A 564 -22.63 -23.53 7.91
N GLY A 565 -23.37 -22.40 7.90
CA GLY A 565 -23.20 -21.33 8.88
C GLY A 565 -22.03 -20.39 8.62
N ARG A 566 -21.62 -20.17 7.40
CA ARG A 566 -20.66 -19.13 7.00
C ARG A 566 -21.39 -17.86 6.55
N CYS A 567 -20.72 -16.72 6.67
CA CYS A 567 -21.20 -15.41 6.22
C CYS A 567 -20.24 -14.83 5.19
N TYR A 568 -20.81 -14.31 4.09
CA TYR A 568 -20.12 -13.59 3.01
C TYR A 568 -20.81 -12.26 2.76
N TRP A 569 -20.10 -11.32 2.14
CA TRP A 569 -20.56 -9.95 1.86
C TRP A 569 -20.53 -9.67 0.37
N LEU A 570 -21.50 -8.92 -0.12
CA LEU A 570 -21.53 -8.39 -1.47
C LEU A 570 -22.31 -7.07 -1.48
N LYS A 571 -21.83 -6.07 -2.19
CA LYS A 571 -22.56 -4.85 -2.47
C LYS A 571 -23.58 -5.10 -3.58
N CYS A 572 -24.77 -4.45 -3.51
CA CYS A 572 -25.81 -4.66 -4.51
C CYS A 572 -25.34 -4.28 -5.92
N TYR A 573 -24.55 -3.21 -6.06
CA TYR A 573 -23.99 -2.80 -7.36
C TYR A 573 -22.99 -3.82 -7.95
N GLU A 574 -22.39 -4.69 -7.14
CA GLU A 574 -21.49 -5.76 -7.60
C GLU A 574 -22.24 -6.96 -8.19
N ILE A 575 -23.56 -7.07 -7.90
CA ILE A 575 -24.39 -8.15 -8.43
C ILE A 575 -24.70 -7.86 -9.91
N PRO A 576 -24.49 -8.83 -10.81
CA PRO A 576 -24.71 -8.63 -12.24
C PRO A 576 -26.14 -8.20 -12.55
N GLU A 577 -26.28 -7.19 -13.38
CA GLU A 577 -27.56 -6.79 -13.92
C GLU A 577 -28.10 -7.82 -14.91
N GLY A 578 -29.38 -8.01 -14.92
CA GLY A 578 -30.00 -8.93 -15.82
C GLY A 578 -31.48 -8.65 -15.96
N ASP A 579 -31.96 -8.73 -17.19
CA ASP A 579 -33.38 -8.60 -17.52
C ASP A 579 -34.20 -9.63 -16.72
N ARG A 580 -35.48 -9.36 -16.56
CA ARG A 580 -36.41 -10.24 -15.86
C ARG A 580 -36.34 -11.72 -16.31
N ASN A 581 -36.09 -11.97 -17.61
CA ASN A 581 -36.02 -13.32 -18.19
C ASN A 581 -34.60 -13.91 -18.19
N SER A 582 -33.54 -13.18 -17.78
CA SER A 582 -32.17 -13.70 -17.76
C SER A 582 -31.96 -14.71 -16.62
N LYS A 583 -30.98 -15.60 -16.77
CA LYS A 583 -30.64 -16.62 -15.74
C LYS A 583 -29.83 -16.05 -14.59
N GLY A 584 -29.14 -14.89 -14.77
CA GLY A 584 -28.15 -14.41 -13.84
C GLY A 584 -26.80 -15.15 -13.92
N ARG A 585 -25.90 -14.92 -12.96
CA ARG A 585 -24.60 -15.59 -12.86
C ARG A 585 -24.53 -16.47 -11.61
N ALA A 586 -23.73 -17.52 -11.65
CA ALA A 586 -23.52 -18.39 -10.50
C ALA A 586 -22.83 -17.59 -9.38
N ILE A 587 -23.40 -17.61 -8.18
CA ILE A 587 -22.90 -16.85 -7.02
C ILE A 587 -21.51 -17.32 -6.58
N GLN A 588 -21.14 -18.56 -6.86
CA GLN A 588 -19.80 -19.11 -6.63
C GLN A 588 -18.70 -18.41 -7.43
N ASN A 589 -19.04 -17.72 -8.54
CA ASN A 589 -18.10 -16.88 -9.30
C ASN A 589 -17.85 -15.53 -8.63
N MET A 590 -18.65 -15.16 -7.62
CA MET A 590 -18.59 -13.88 -6.94
C MET A 590 -18.14 -14.02 -5.49
N LEU A 591 -18.49 -15.14 -4.87
CA LEU A 591 -18.18 -15.48 -3.48
C LEU A 591 -17.45 -16.82 -3.42
N ASN A 592 -16.39 -16.91 -2.62
CA ASN A 592 -15.61 -18.13 -2.43
C ASN A 592 -16.38 -19.14 -1.54
N ILE A 593 -17.53 -19.63 -2.05
CA ILE A 593 -18.36 -20.63 -1.36
C ILE A 593 -17.86 -22.01 -1.73
N GLU A 594 -17.75 -22.91 -0.74
CA GLU A 594 -17.40 -24.30 -0.96
C GLU A 594 -18.42 -24.99 -1.87
N SER A 595 -17.98 -25.94 -2.69
CA SER A 595 -18.82 -26.58 -3.72
C SER A 595 -19.99 -27.38 -3.13
N ASP A 596 -19.89 -27.80 -1.87
CA ASP A 596 -20.87 -28.56 -1.13
C ASP A 596 -21.70 -27.72 -0.14
N ASP A 597 -21.60 -26.39 -0.23
CA ASP A 597 -22.36 -25.42 0.58
C ASP A 597 -23.27 -24.59 -0.31
N ALA A 598 -24.37 -24.10 0.23
CA ALA A 598 -25.38 -23.31 -0.47
C ALA A 598 -25.87 -22.16 0.40
N ILE A 599 -26.30 -21.08 -0.23
CA ILE A 599 -26.91 -19.93 0.48
C ILE A 599 -28.31 -20.32 0.93
N ASN A 600 -28.62 -20.06 2.19
CA ASN A 600 -29.91 -20.37 2.77
C ASN A 600 -30.61 -19.18 3.41
N ALA A 601 -29.86 -18.13 3.75
CA ALA A 601 -30.43 -16.88 4.27
C ALA A 601 -29.65 -15.69 3.77
N ILE A 602 -30.34 -14.58 3.57
CA ILE A 602 -29.75 -13.31 3.11
C ILE A 602 -30.26 -12.20 4.01
N LEU A 603 -29.35 -11.34 4.45
CA LEU A 603 -29.65 -10.18 5.24
C LEU A 603 -29.22 -8.91 4.49
N ARG A 604 -30.13 -7.97 4.35
CA ARG A 604 -29.88 -6.67 3.75
C ARG A 604 -29.49 -5.68 4.83
N LEU A 605 -28.42 -4.91 4.62
CA LEU A 605 -27.95 -3.85 5.50
C LEU A 605 -27.80 -2.54 4.73
N THR A 606 -28.25 -1.46 5.34
CA THR A 606 -28.13 -0.11 4.76
C THR A 606 -26.68 0.34 4.75
N THR A 607 -25.95 0.12 5.85
CA THR A 607 -24.53 0.46 5.97
C THR A 607 -23.83 -0.49 6.96
N LEU A 608 -22.52 -0.67 6.78
CA LEU A 608 -21.63 -1.36 7.73
C LEU A 608 -20.57 -0.42 8.32
N ASN A 609 -20.53 0.84 7.87
CA ASN A 609 -19.51 1.81 8.26
C ASN A 609 -19.90 2.61 9.52
N ASP A 610 -21.14 2.50 9.98
CA ASP A 610 -21.62 3.18 11.19
C ASP A 610 -21.39 2.32 12.43
N GLU A 611 -20.40 2.69 13.24
CA GLU A 611 -20.07 1.98 14.48
C GLU A 611 -21.22 2.01 15.49
N THR A 612 -21.99 3.09 15.54
CA THR A 612 -23.13 3.24 16.47
C THR A 612 -24.22 2.25 16.10
N PHE A 613 -24.53 2.15 14.80
CA PHE A 613 -25.49 1.19 14.27
C PHE A 613 -25.02 -0.25 14.53
N ASN A 614 -23.77 -0.57 14.23
CA ASN A 614 -23.21 -1.89 14.39
C ASN A 614 -23.20 -2.38 15.85
N ASN A 615 -22.96 -1.48 16.81
CA ASN A 615 -22.94 -1.80 18.24
C ASN A 615 -24.34 -1.91 18.85
N SER A 616 -25.35 -1.27 18.25
CA SER A 616 -26.74 -1.26 18.75
C SER A 616 -27.61 -2.37 18.14
N HIS A 617 -27.13 -3.07 17.11
CA HIS A 617 -27.89 -4.08 16.40
C HIS A 617 -27.28 -5.49 16.55
N TYR A 618 -28.16 -6.48 16.39
CA TYR A 618 -27.82 -7.90 16.54
C TYR A 618 -28.32 -8.70 15.36
N VAL A 619 -27.57 -9.75 15.03
CA VAL A 619 -27.96 -10.76 14.04
C VAL A 619 -28.46 -11.99 14.78
N ILE A 620 -29.69 -12.37 14.51
CA ILE A 620 -30.33 -13.54 15.11
C ILE A 620 -30.50 -14.63 14.04
N PHE A 621 -30.03 -15.82 14.34
CA PHE A 621 -30.09 -17.02 13.52
C PHE A 621 -31.17 -17.95 14.03
N ALA A 622 -31.88 -18.57 13.11
CA ALA A 622 -32.73 -19.73 13.38
C ALA A 622 -32.28 -20.92 12.56
N THR A 623 -32.18 -22.09 13.17
CA THR A 623 -31.81 -23.32 12.47
C THR A 623 -33.03 -24.24 12.28
N LYS A 624 -32.90 -25.18 11.36
CA LYS A 624 -33.92 -26.15 11.02
C LYS A 624 -34.43 -26.97 12.21
N HIS A 625 -33.52 -27.33 13.12
CA HIS A 625 -33.86 -28.10 14.32
C HIS A 625 -34.30 -27.20 15.51
N GLY A 626 -34.55 -25.93 15.26
CA GLY A 626 -35.15 -25.02 16.24
C GLY A 626 -34.16 -24.38 17.22
N THR A 627 -32.87 -24.32 16.88
CA THR A 627 -31.86 -23.56 17.61
C THR A 627 -31.89 -22.09 17.22
N VAL A 628 -31.66 -21.18 18.17
CA VAL A 628 -31.52 -19.74 17.95
C VAL A 628 -30.22 -19.23 18.51
N LYS A 629 -29.65 -18.24 17.86
CA LYS A 629 -28.42 -17.59 18.30
C LYS A 629 -28.49 -16.08 18.06
N LYS A 630 -28.00 -15.30 19.01
CA LYS A 630 -27.90 -13.82 18.94
C LYS A 630 -26.43 -13.43 18.94
N THR A 631 -25.98 -12.66 17.94
CA THR A 631 -24.60 -12.16 17.81
C THR A 631 -24.64 -10.67 17.50
N SER A 632 -23.74 -9.86 18.06
CA SER A 632 -23.64 -8.43 17.72
C SER A 632 -23.33 -8.24 16.23
N LEU A 633 -23.91 -7.24 15.60
CA LEU A 633 -23.66 -6.90 14.20
C LEU A 633 -22.21 -6.46 13.98
N GLU A 634 -21.57 -5.84 14.98
CA GLU A 634 -20.14 -5.48 14.94
C GLU A 634 -19.24 -6.68 14.57
N ALA A 635 -19.59 -7.89 15.01
CA ALA A 635 -18.87 -9.10 14.67
C ALA A 635 -18.80 -9.39 13.15
N TYR A 636 -19.67 -8.76 12.34
CA TYR A 636 -19.75 -8.88 10.89
C TYR A 636 -19.40 -7.58 10.16
N SER A 637 -18.91 -6.55 10.83
CA SER A 637 -18.56 -5.24 10.23
C SER A 637 -17.33 -5.27 9.34
N ARG A 638 -16.52 -6.33 9.44
CA ARG A 638 -15.24 -6.46 8.68
C ARG A 638 -15.33 -7.55 7.63
N PRO A 639 -15.67 -7.20 6.36
CA PRO A 639 -15.75 -8.16 5.25
C PRO A 639 -14.43 -8.90 5.02
N ARG A 640 -14.54 -10.19 4.67
CA ARG A 640 -13.40 -11.03 4.25
C ARG A 640 -13.78 -11.83 3.01
N ALA A 641 -12.89 -11.88 2.01
CA ALA A 641 -13.13 -12.61 0.75
C ALA A 641 -13.47 -14.09 0.96
N ASN A 642 -12.85 -14.76 1.94
CA ASN A 642 -13.10 -16.18 2.26
C ASN A 642 -14.28 -16.38 3.23
N GLY A 643 -15.08 -15.35 3.48
CA GLY A 643 -16.15 -15.40 4.46
C GLY A 643 -15.67 -15.61 5.91
N VAL A 644 -16.60 -15.63 6.84
CA VAL A 644 -16.35 -15.92 8.26
C VAL A 644 -17.35 -16.97 8.78
N ILE A 645 -16.97 -17.72 9.81
CA ILE A 645 -17.89 -18.57 10.54
C ILE A 645 -18.88 -17.65 11.27
N ALA A 646 -20.16 -17.83 10.97
CA ALA A 646 -21.27 -17.08 11.56
C ALA A 646 -21.96 -17.82 12.70
N ILE A 647 -22.06 -19.13 12.60
CA ILE A 647 -22.61 -20.03 13.60
C ILE A 647 -21.98 -21.41 13.45
N ASN A 648 -21.67 -22.09 14.54
CA ASN A 648 -21.34 -23.51 14.49
C ASN A 648 -22.66 -24.32 14.50
N ILE A 649 -22.85 -25.11 13.48
CA ILE A 649 -24.06 -25.90 13.25
C ILE A 649 -23.79 -27.34 13.70
N ALA A 650 -24.77 -27.95 14.35
CA ALA A 650 -24.71 -29.38 14.68
C ALA A 650 -24.88 -30.25 13.44
N ASP A 651 -24.44 -31.52 13.51
CA ASP A 651 -24.61 -32.47 12.40
C ASP A 651 -26.07 -32.53 12.00
N GLU A 652 -26.34 -32.54 10.67
CA GLU A 652 -27.68 -32.60 10.05
C GLU A 652 -28.57 -31.37 10.29
N ASP A 653 -28.09 -30.29 10.95
CA ASP A 653 -28.84 -29.03 11.08
C ASP A 653 -28.40 -28.02 9.99
N GLU A 654 -29.22 -27.02 9.72
CA GLU A 654 -29.00 -26.01 8.70
C GLU A 654 -29.53 -24.64 9.21
N VAL A 655 -28.91 -23.54 8.76
CA VAL A 655 -29.46 -22.21 8.96
C VAL A 655 -30.70 -22.04 8.08
N VAL A 656 -31.83 -21.66 8.66
CA VAL A 656 -33.09 -21.45 7.93
C VAL A 656 -33.36 -19.97 7.70
N ASP A 657 -33.17 -19.16 8.71
CA ASP A 657 -33.49 -17.73 8.62
C ASP A 657 -32.52 -16.91 9.47
N VAL A 658 -32.26 -15.70 9.04
CA VAL A 658 -31.41 -14.74 9.74
C VAL A 658 -32.10 -13.37 9.75
N ARG A 659 -32.15 -12.72 10.92
CA ARG A 659 -32.82 -11.42 11.10
C ARG A 659 -31.93 -10.43 11.83
N LEU A 660 -32.07 -9.17 11.44
CA LEU A 660 -31.49 -8.03 12.15
C LEU A 660 -32.45 -7.56 13.25
N THR A 661 -31.94 -7.30 14.45
CA THR A 661 -32.71 -6.80 15.57
C THR A 661 -31.98 -5.66 16.29
N ASN A 662 -32.71 -4.85 17.03
CA ASN A 662 -32.18 -3.71 17.80
C ASN A 662 -32.07 -3.96 19.33
N GLY A 663 -32.18 -5.21 19.74
CA GLY A 663 -32.12 -5.58 21.17
C GLY A 663 -33.43 -5.44 21.94
N LYS A 664 -34.51 -4.99 21.30
CA LYS A 664 -35.82 -4.74 21.91
C LYS A 664 -36.99 -5.45 21.19
N ASN A 665 -36.66 -6.32 20.25
CA ASN A 665 -37.67 -6.98 19.43
C ASN A 665 -38.19 -8.26 20.07
N GLU A 666 -39.38 -8.63 19.68
CA GLU A 666 -39.93 -9.96 19.91
C GLU A 666 -39.75 -10.84 18.67
N LEU A 667 -39.58 -12.12 18.89
CA LEU A 667 -39.35 -13.10 17.86
C LEU A 667 -40.51 -14.07 17.77
N ILE A 668 -40.94 -14.40 16.54
CA ILE A 668 -41.89 -15.46 16.29
C ILE A 668 -41.26 -16.47 15.36
N MET A 669 -41.07 -17.71 15.83
CA MET A 669 -40.60 -18.86 15.03
C MET A 669 -41.78 -19.76 14.69
N ALA A 670 -41.81 -20.24 13.46
CA ALA A 670 -42.86 -21.16 13.02
C ALA A 670 -42.29 -22.46 12.47
N ASN A 671 -42.98 -23.59 12.75
CA ASN A 671 -42.63 -24.88 12.25
C ASN A 671 -43.55 -25.34 11.10
N ARG A 672 -43.10 -26.33 10.37
CA ARG A 672 -43.80 -26.91 9.22
C ARG A 672 -45.19 -27.50 9.54
N ASN A 673 -45.38 -27.96 10.78
CA ASN A 673 -46.66 -28.48 11.28
C ASN A 673 -47.64 -27.38 11.69
N GLY A 674 -47.38 -26.11 11.32
CA GLY A 674 -48.30 -24.99 11.52
C GLY A 674 -48.41 -24.49 12.96
N ARG A 675 -47.34 -24.58 13.77
CA ARG A 675 -47.23 -24.01 15.09
C ARG A 675 -46.24 -22.87 15.11
N ALA A 676 -46.44 -21.85 15.99
CA ALA A 676 -45.53 -20.77 16.17
C ALA A 676 -45.33 -20.45 17.66
N VAL A 677 -44.08 -20.09 18.01
CA VAL A 677 -43.70 -19.67 19.35
C VAL A 677 -43.29 -18.18 19.30
N ARG A 678 -43.84 -17.34 20.21
CA ARG A 678 -43.47 -15.94 20.39
C ARG A 678 -42.73 -15.76 21.69
N PHE A 679 -41.58 -15.08 21.67
CA PHE A 679 -40.75 -14.82 22.84
C PHE A 679 -39.89 -13.55 22.65
N ASP A 680 -39.49 -12.93 23.77
CA ASP A 680 -38.63 -11.76 23.78
C ASP A 680 -37.19 -12.14 23.42
N GLU A 681 -36.53 -11.37 22.53
CA GLU A 681 -35.15 -11.60 22.12
C GLU A 681 -34.13 -11.54 23.26
N ASN A 682 -34.44 -10.83 24.37
CA ASN A 682 -33.59 -10.75 25.55
C ASN A 682 -33.48 -12.08 26.31
N THR A 683 -34.35 -13.04 26.02
CA THR A 683 -34.25 -14.42 26.54
C THR A 683 -33.06 -15.15 25.89
N ILE A 684 -32.48 -14.60 24.80
CA ILE A 684 -31.28 -15.10 24.11
C ILE A 684 -30.12 -14.23 24.50
N ARG A 685 -29.15 -14.81 25.22
CA ARG A 685 -27.87 -14.10 25.50
C ARG A 685 -27.09 -13.81 24.24
N THR A 686 -26.39 -12.69 24.13
CA THR A 686 -25.45 -12.39 23.07
C THR A 686 -24.26 -13.36 23.12
N MET A 687 -23.90 -13.94 21.97
CA MET A 687 -22.87 -14.96 21.84
C MET A 687 -21.90 -14.60 20.72
N GLY A 688 -20.65 -15.11 20.81
CA GLY A 688 -19.67 -14.95 19.74
C GLY A 688 -20.04 -15.74 18.48
N ARG A 689 -19.39 -15.43 17.35
CA ARG A 689 -19.69 -16.04 16.02
C ARG A 689 -19.61 -17.57 16.01
N THR A 690 -18.68 -18.17 16.73
CA THR A 690 -18.41 -19.62 16.76
C THR A 690 -19.29 -20.40 17.76
N ALA A 691 -20.28 -19.77 18.39
CA ALA A 691 -21.20 -20.45 19.26
C ALA A 691 -22.28 -21.21 18.47
N THR A 692 -22.83 -22.31 19.04
CA THR A 692 -23.90 -23.11 18.43
C THR A 692 -25.29 -22.52 18.66
N GLY A 693 -25.48 -21.74 19.72
CA GLY A 693 -26.79 -21.17 20.07
C GLY A 693 -27.50 -21.90 21.24
N VAL A 694 -28.80 -21.62 21.38
CA VAL A 694 -29.68 -22.16 22.40
C VAL A 694 -31.02 -22.59 21.76
N ARG A 695 -31.79 -23.45 22.43
CA ARG A 695 -33.07 -23.90 21.95
C ARG A 695 -34.08 -22.75 21.86
N GLY A 696 -34.59 -22.45 20.67
CA GLY A 696 -35.61 -21.45 20.39
C GLY A 696 -37.03 -22.04 20.37
N MET A 697 -37.24 -23.18 19.69
CA MET A 697 -38.49 -23.88 19.55
C MET A 697 -38.32 -25.40 19.77
N ARG A 698 -39.31 -26.06 20.36
CA ARG A 698 -39.36 -27.51 20.49
C ARG A 698 -40.23 -28.10 19.38
N LEU A 699 -39.64 -28.95 18.56
CA LEU A 699 -40.32 -29.66 17.50
C LEU A 699 -40.95 -30.93 18.00
N ASP A 700 -42.01 -31.41 17.31
CA ASP A 700 -42.76 -32.61 17.72
C ASP A 700 -42.10 -33.91 17.26
N GLY A 701 -40.95 -33.84 16.56
CA GLY A 701 -40.21 -34.99 16.00
C GLY A 701 -40.69 -35.38 14.57
N GLY A 702 -40.05 -36.39 13.96
CA GLY A 702 -40.32 -36.79 12.59
C GLY A 702 -39.84 -35.75 11.56
N ASP A 703 -40.67 -35.43 10.57
CA ASP A 703 -40.37 -34.44 9.50
C ASP A 703 -40.63 -33.01 9.92
N ASP A 704 -40.80 -32.68 11.22
CA ASP A 704 -41.08 -31.34 11.69
C ASP A 704 -39.78 -30.48 11.71
N GLU A 705 -39.85 -29.34 11.11
CA GLU A 705 -38.71 -28.41 10.98
C GLU A 705 -39.21 -26.98 11.10
N VAL A 706 -38.31 -26.08 11.50
CA VAL A 706 -38.56 -24.62 11.48
C VAL A 706 -38.55 -24.16 10.04
N VAL A 707 -39.56 -23.38 9.63
CA VAL A 707 -39.71 -22.86 8.26
C VAL A 707 -39.38 -21.39 8.15
N GLY A 708 -39.24 -20.68 9.26
CA GLY A 708 -38.88 -19.26 9.26
C GLY A 708 -39.02 -18.63 10.63
N MET A 709 -38.46 -17.43 10.72
CA MET A 709 -38.50 -16.58 11.90
C MET A 709 -38.82 -15.14 11.49
N ILE A 710 -39.65 -14.44 12.25
CA ILE A 710 -39.90 -13.02 12.08
C ILE A 710 -39.53 -12.25 13.33
N THR A 711 -39.20 -10.99 13.15
CA THR A 711 -39.01 -9.99 14.20
C THR A 711 -40.25 -9.10 14.24
N VAL A 712 -40.78 -8.86 15.42
CA VAL A 712 -41.90 -7.93 15.66
C VAL A 712 -41.33 -6.64 16.21
N ASN A 713 -41.52 -5.53 15.48
CA ASN A 713 -41.11 -4.21 15.90
C ASN A 713 -42.26 -3.48 16.62
N ASP A 714 -43.45 -3.54 16.07
CA ASP A 714 -44.66 -2.94 16.63
C ASP A 714 -45.84 -3.95 16.52
N ALA A 715 -46.25 -4.50 17.66
CA ALA A 715 -47.32 -5.50 17.73
C ALA A 715 -48.68 -4.93 17.30
N GLY A 716 -48.90 -3.60 17.43
CA GLY A 716 -50.17 -2.95 17.06
C GLY A 716 -50.32 -2.65 15.58
N ALA A 717 -49.20 -2.36 14.90
CA ALA A 717 -49.16 -2.03 13.46
C ALA A 717 -48.94 -3.24 12.55
N GLU A 718 -48.25 -4.26 13.03
CA GLU A 718 -47.86 -5.44 12.24
C GLU A 718 -48.83 -6.61 12.38
N THR A 719 -48.96 -7.42 11.35
CA THR A 719 -49.71 -8.68 11.34
C THR A 719 -48.83 -9.84 10.90
N VAL A 720 -49.16 -11.03 11.38
CA VAL A 720 -48.44 -12.28 11.03
C VAL A 720 -49.09 -12.89 9.78
N MET A 721 -48.36 -12.85 8.67
CA MET A 721 -48.75 -13.51 7.43
C MET A 721 -48.17 -14.91 7.38
N VAL A 722 -48.98 -15.90 7.11
CA VAL A 722 -48.54 -17.32 6.91
C VAL A 722 -49.02 -17.81 5.57
N VAL A 723 -48.14 -18.58 4.87
CA VAL A 723 -48.44 -19.16 3.55
C VAL A 723 -48.12 -20.66 3.56
N SER A 724 -49.01 -21.45 3.01
CA SER A 724 -48.89 -22.91 2.93
C SER A 724 -48.53 -23.41 1.54
N GLU A 725 -48.10 -24.64 1.46
CA GLU A 725 -47.60 -25.33 0.28
C GLU A 725 -48.61 -25.33 -0.90
N GLN A 726 -49.91 -25.41 -0.61
CA GLN A 726 -50.98 -25.43 -1.63
C GLN A 726 -51.51 -24.02 -1.98
N GLY A 727 -50.78 -22.97 -1.61
CA GLY A 727 -51.12 -21.60 -1.95
C GLY A 727 -52.24 -20.99 -1.12
N TYR A 728 -52.53 -21.51 0.05
CA TYR A 728 -53.40 -20.90 1.04
C TYR A 728 -52.60 -20.06 1.99
N GLY A 729 -53.14 -18.92 2.41
CA GLY A 729 -52.51 -18.06 3.38
C GLY A 729 -53.49 -17.16 4.10
N LYS A 730 -53.02 -16.50 5.15
CA LYS A 730 -53.82 -15.58 5.96
C LYS A 730 -52.97 -14.64 6.75
N ARG A 731 -53.57 -13.54 7.18
CA ARG A 731 -53.04 -12.64 8.19
C ARG A 731 -53.70 -12.90 9.55
N SER A 732 -52.96 -12.78 10.60
CA SER A 732 -53.45 -12.82 12.00
C SER A 732 -52.82 -11.69 12.81
N GLN A 733 -53.54 -11.21 13.81
CA GLN A 733 -52.97 -10.20 14.72
C GLN A 733 -51.79 -10.78 15.49
N VAL A 734 -50.71 -9.98 15.69
CA VAL A 734 -49.57 -10.40 16.49
C VAL A 734 -49.99 -10.73 17.93
N GLU A 735 -50.98 -10.03 18.47
CA GLU A 735 -51.55 -10.21 19.82
C GLU A 735 -52.21 -11.59 20.02
N ASP A 736 -52.66 -12.24 18.95
CA ASP A 736 -53.21 -13.58 19.01
C ASP A 736 -52.13 -14.61 19.45
N TYR A 737 -50.86 -14.26 19.36
CA TYR A 737 -49.72 -15.10 19.75
C TYR A 737 -49.21 -14.68 21.11
N ARG A 738 -49.59 -15.44 22.15
CA ARG A 738 -49.10 -15.19 23.51
C ARG A 738 -47.57 -15.20 23.60
N ILE A 739 -47.01 -14.25 24.33
CA ILE A 739 -45.57 -14.26 24.66
C ILE A 739 -45.31 -15.41 25.64
N THR A 740 -44.28 -16.21 25.33
CA THR A 740 -43.89 -17.36 26.14
C THR A 740 -42.36 -17.38 26.29
N ASN A 741 -41.84 -18.25 27.12
CA ASN A 741 -40.40 -18.52 27.14
C ASN A 741 -39.97 -19.25 25.87
N ARG A 742 -38.72 -18.99 25.40
CA ARG A 742 -38.12 -19.76 24.31
C ARG A 742 -38.11 -21.26 24.62
N GLY A 743 -38.06 -22.10 23.59
CA GLY A 743 -38.00 -23.57 23.70
C GLY A 743 -39.35 -24.22 23.95
N GLY A 744 -40.47 -23.48 23.84
CA GLY A 744 -41.83 -24.00 23.88
C GLY A 744 -42.25 -24.71 22.57
N LYS A 745 -43.32 -25.51 22.58
CA LYS A 745 -43.94 -26.11 21.38
C LYS A 745 -44.73 -25.10 20.54
N GLY A 746 -45.04 -23.94 21.05
CA GLY A 746 -45.80 -22.92 20.37
C GLY A 746 -47.30 -23.15 20.32
N VAL A 747 -48.02 -22.21 19.71
CA VAL A 747 -49.47 -22.19 19.50
C VAL A 747 -49.79 -22.49 18.01
N LYS A 748 -51.00 -22.97 17.70
CA LYS A 748 -51.39 -23.23 16.31
C LYS A 748 -51.47 -21.91 15.53
N THR A 749 -50.74 -21.78 14.43
CA THR A 749 -50.74 -20.61 13.55
C THR A 749 -51.46 -20.83 12.22
N LEU A 750 -51.59 -22.08 11.75
CA LEU A 750 -52.34 -22.48 10.57
C LEU A 750 -53.00 -23.83 10.85
N ALA A 751 -54.25 -24.03 10.40
CA ALA A 751 -54.84 -25.36 10.36
C ALA A 751 -54.32 -26.14 9.14
N ILE A 752 -53.45 -27.10 9.41
CA ILE A 752 -52.89 -28.00 8.37
C ILE A 752 -53.95 -29.02 8.03
N THR A 753 -54.30 -29.11 6.74
CA THR A 753 -55.24 -30.05 6.14
C THR A 753 -54.76 -30.47 4.76
N ASP A 754 -55.36 -31.50 4.14
CA ASP A 754 -54.99 -31.89 2.77
C ASP A 754 -55.17 -30.77 1.73
N LYS A 755 -56.05 -29.78 2.02
CA LYS A 755 -56.27 -28.61 1.16
C LYS A 755 -55.19 -27.57 1.27
N THR A 756 -54.66 -27.36 2.47
CA THR A 756 -53.67 -26.30 2.72
C THR A 756 -52.25 -26.80 2.45
N GLY A 757 -52.01 -28.09 2.66
CA GLY A 757 -50.64 -28.58 2.76
C GLY A 757 -49.93 -28.04 4.00
N ARG A 758 -48.65 -28.30 4.12
CA ARG A 758 -47.80 -27.87 5.25
C ARG A 758 -47.48 -26.40 5.16
N LEU A 759 -47.04 -25.78 6.27
CA LEU A 759 -46.60 -24.40 6.32
C LEU A 759 -45.26 -24.27 5.58
N VAL A 760 -45.13 -23.22 4.74
CA VAL A 760 -43.92 -22.94 3.96
C VAL A 760 -43.25 -21.64 4.43
N SER A 761 -44.01 -20.61 4.75
CA SER A 761 -43.46 -19.29 5.11
C SER A 761 -44.25 -18.57 6.16
N ILE A 762 -43.55 -17.80 6.97
CA ILE A 762 -44.07 -16.82 7.91
C ILE A 762 -43.41 -15.47 7.63
N LYS A 763 -44.23 -14.37 7.58
CA LYS A 763 -43.75 -12.97 7.39
C LYS A 763 -44.52 -12.03 8.31
N ASN A 764 -43.85 -10.98 8.79
CA ASN A 764 -44.51 -9.84 9.41
C ASN A 764 -44.84 -8.81 8.32
N VAL A 765 -46.07 -8.36 8.29
CA VAL A 765 -46.59 -7.47 7.22
C VAL A 765 -47.50 -6.41 7.77
N THR A 766 -47.55 -5.28 7.04
CA THR A 766 -48.47 -4.17 7.23
C THR A 766 -49.40 -4.04 6.01
N ASP A 767 -50.42 -3.17 6.06
CA ASP A 767 -51.29 -2.91 4.90
C ASP A 767 -50.56 -2.23 3.74
N GLU A 768 -49.42 -1.61 4.00
CA GLU A 768 -48.57 -0.91 3.03
C GLU A 768 -47.61 -1.86 2.29
N ASN A 769 -47.66 -3.14 2.59
CA ASN A 769 -46.75 -4.11 1.97
C ASN A 769 -47.46 -4.90 0.85
N ASP A 770 -46.62 -5.35 -0.10
CA ASP A 770 -47.01 -6.35 -1.08
C ASP A 770 -46.28 -7.68 -0.81
N LEU A 771 -46.88 -8.76 -1.28
CA LEU A 771 -46.27 -10.08 -1.25
C LEU A 771 -45.89 -10.53 -2.65
N MET A 772 -44.66 -10.99 -2.82
CA MET A 772 -44.24 -11.76 -4.00
C MET A 772 -44.25 -13.24 -3.63
N ILE A 773 -45.16 -14.01 -4.22
CA ILE A 773 -45.31 -15.44 -3.99
C ILE A 773 -44.77 -16.17 -5.21
N ILE A 774 -43.89 -17.13 -4.99
CA ILE A 774 -43.16 -17.87 -6.03
C ILE A 774 -43.51 -19.34 -5.90
N ASN A 775 -43.87 -19.97 -7.00
CA ASN A 775 -44.08 -21.42 -7.06
C ASN A 775 -42.82 -22.15 -7.60
N LYS A 776 -42.78 -23.46 -7.46
CA LYS A 776 -41.65 -24.28 -7.92
C LYS A 776 -41.46 -24.24 -9.43
N SER A 777 -42.48 -23.94 -10.21
CA SER A 777 -42.36 -23.74 -11.67
C SER A 777 -41.82 -22.35 -12.07
N GLY A 778 -41.43 -21.47 -11.11
CA GLY A 778 -40.85 -20.16 -11.35
C GLY A 778 -41.87 -19.08 -11.71
N VAL A 779 -43.16 -19.30 -11.52
CA VAL A 779 -44.18 -18.27 -11.70
C VAL A 779 -44.27 -17.43 -10.44
N VAL A 780 -44.18 -16.10 -10.60
CA VAL A 780 -44.27 -15.12 -9.52
C VAL A 780 -45.58 -14.33 -9.65
N ILE A 781 -46.23 -14.14 -8.52
CA ILE A 781 -47.37 -13.23 -8.38
C ILE A 781 -47.04 -12.17 -7.31
N ARG A 782 -47.36 -10.92 -7.62
CA ARG A 782 -47.36 -9.80 -6.64
C ARG A 782 -48.79 -9.56 -6.20
N LEU A 783 -48.99 -9.49 -4.89
CA LEU A 783 -50.31 -9.35 -4.25
C LEU A 783 -50.21 -8.31 -3.14
N ALA A 784 -51.11 -7.32 -3.15
CA ALA A 784 -51.23 -6.36 -2.04
C ALA A 784 -51.66 -7.07 -0.75
N VAL A 785 -50.96 -6.77 0.36
CA VAL A 785 -51.30 -7.35 1.68
C VAL A 785 -52.67 -6.85 2.16
N ALA A 786 -53.04 -5.60 1.83
CA ALA A 786 -54.35 -5.01 2.17
C ALA A 786 -55.53 -5.87 1.68
N ASP A 787 -55.38 -6.59 0.55
CA ASP A 787 -56.39 -7.49 -0.02
C ASP A 787 -56.56 -8.77 0.81
N VAL A 788 -55.68 -9.09 1.71
CA VAL A 788 -55.70 -10.29 2.54
C VAL A 788 -56.33 -9.94 3.90
N ARG A 789 -57.53 -10.35 4.14
CA ARG A 789 -58.23 -10.03 5.39
C ARG A 789 -57.57 -10.69 6.61
N VAL A 790 -57.62 -10.01 7.74
CA VAL A 790 -57.13 -10.53 9.02
C VAL A 790 -58.12 -11.59 9.57
N MET A 791 -57.57 -12.73 10.03
CA MET A 791 -58.33 -13.85 10.55
C MET A 791 -57.67 -14.46 11.78
N GLY A 792 -58.41 -15.15 12.61
CA GLY A 792 -57.91 -15.82 13.79
C GLY A 792 -56.84 -16.85 13.44
N ARG A 793 -55.80 -17.01 14.29
CA ARG A 793 -54.59 -17.80 14.08
C ARG A 793 -54.83 -19.30 13.78
N ALA A 794 -55.94 -19.93 14.23
CA ALA A 794 -56.20 -21.35 14.06
C ALA A 794 -57.00 -21.70 12.80
N THR A 795 -57.28 -20.74 11.89
CA THR A 795 -58.06 -20.96 10.66
C THR A 795 -57.18 -21.52 9.51
N GLN A 796 -57.85 -21.99 8.43
CA GLN A 796 -57.20 -22.52 7.22
C GLN A 796 -56.69 -21.42 6.27
N GLY A 797 -57.14 -20.17 6.42
CA GLY A 797 -56.84 -19.11 5.50
C GLY A 797 -57.65 -19.07 4.21
N VAL A 798 -57.24 -18.21 3.28
CA VAL A 798 -57.85 -18.04 1.94
C VAL A 798 -56.84 -18.44 0.87
N ARG A 799 -57.35 -18.74 -0.32
CA ARG A 799 -56.49 -19.07 -1.46
C ARG A 799 -55.85 -17.79 -2.02
N LEU A 800 -54.55 -17.70 -1.98
CA LEU A 800 -53.73 -16.57 -2.50
C LEU A 800 -53.39 -16.74 -3.96
N ILE A 801 -53.06 -18.00 -4.38
CA ILE A 801 -52.70 -18.33 -5.74
C ILE A 801 -53.41 -19.65 -6.14
N ASN A 802 -53.76 -19.75 -7.41
CA ASN A 802 -54.40 -20.95 -7.90
C ASN A 802 -53.35 -21.91 -8.53
N LEU A 803 -52.98 -22.96 -7.82
CA LEU A 803 -52.04 -23.98 -8.21
C LEU A 803 -52.66 -25.25 -8.82
N ALA A 804 -54.03 -25.36 -8.77
CA ALA A 804 -54.75 -26.61 -9.09
C ALA A 804 -54.57 -27.11 -10.54
N LYS A 805 -54.21 -26.22 -11.49
CA LYS A 805 -54.08 -26.56 -12.90
C LYS A 805 -52.71 -27.17 -13.30
N LYS A 806 -51.69 -27.15 -12.41
CA LYS A 806 -50.30 -27.51 -12.73
C LYS A 806 -49.65 -28.50 -11.77
N ASN A 807 -50.37 -28.99 -10.77
CA ASN A 807 -49.80 -29.83 -9.70
C ASN A 807 -48.50 -29.23 -9.09
N ASP A 808 -48.51 -27.92 -8.81
CA ASP A 808 -47.39 -27.12 -8.37
C ASP A 808 -47.48 -26.75 -6.88
N ALA A 809 -46.41 -26.32 -6.30
CA ALA A 809 -46.35 -25.94 -4.87
C ALA A 809 -45.64 -24.60 -4.69
N ILE A 810 -45.92 -23.90 -3.59
CA ILE A 810 -45.20 -22.66 -3.25
C ILE A 810 -43.75 -22.99 -2.86
N ALA A 811 -42.82 -22.28 -3.49
CA ALA A 811 -41.39 -22.38 -3.22
C ALA A 811 -40.93 -21.31 -2.20
N SER A 812 -41.31 -20.06 -2.40
CA SER A 812 -40.86 -18.95 -1.55
C SER A 812 -41.88 -17.81 -1.51
N VAL A 813 -41.83 -17.01 -0.46
CA VAL A 813 -42.64 -15.80 -0.28
C VAL A 813 -41.78 -14.67 0.22
N CYS A 814 -41.82 -13.52 -0.48
CA CYS A 814 -41.07 -12.30 -0.12
C CYS A 814 -42.03 -11.14 0.14
N LYS A 815 -41.67 -10.26 1.05
CA LYS A 815 -42.34 -9.01 1.35
C LYS A 815 -41.64 -7.87 0.58
N VAL A 816 -42.40 -7.01 -0.06
CA VAL A 816 -41.96 -5.79 -0.75
C VAL A 816 -42.77 -4.59 -0.28
N MET A 817 -42.26 -3.39 -0.45
CA MET A 817 -43.00 -2.14 -0.20
C MET A 817 -44.00 -1.91 -1.35
N SER A 818 -45.17 -1.26 -1.07
CA SER A 818 -46.09 -0.93 -2.14
C SER A 818 -45.60 0.23 -3.01
N SER A 819 -46.06 0.34 -4.26
CA SER A 819 -45.57 1.32 -5.23
C SER A 819 -45.87 2.76 -4.87
N GLU A 820 -46.83 3.03 -3.97
CA GLU A 820 -47.17 4.38 -3.48
C GLU A 820 -46.16 4.91 -2.48
N LEU A 821 -45.51 4.05 -1.69
CA LEU A 821 -44.39 4.42 -0.80
C LEU A 821 -43.05 4.55 -1.53
N GLU A 822 -42.89 3.88 -2.66
CA GLU A 822 -41.67 4.00 -3.47
C GLU A 822 -41.49 5.44 -4.00
N ALA A 823 -42.60 6.12 -4.37
CA ALA A 823 -42.57 7.53 -4.78
C ALA A 823 -42.15 8.47 -3.65
N THR A 824 -42.59 8.18 -2.40
CA THR A 824 -42.23 8.99 -1.22
C THR A 824 -40.78 8.81 -0.80
N VAL A 825 -40.23 7.58 -0.93
CA VAL A 825 -38.82 7.29 -0.64
C VAL A 825 -37.90 7.91 -1.71
N GLU A 826 -38.34 8.00 -2.96
CA GLU A 826 -37.61 8.72 -4.00
C GLU A 826 -37.61 10.23 -3.75
N GLU A 827 -38.75 10.81 -3.27
CA GLU A 827 -38.84 12.22 -2.91
C GLU A 827 -37.99 12.56 -1.68
N GLU A 828 -38.00 11.73 -0.65
CA GLU A 828 -37.13 11.89 0.53
C GLU A 828 -35.65 11.72 0.19
N SER A 829 -35.30 10.80 -0.70
CA SER A 829 -33.94 10.62 -1.19
C SER A 829 -33.46 11.83 -1.99
N ARG A 830 -34.32 12.38 -2.86
CA ARG A 830 -34.02 13.63 -3.59
C ARG A 830 -33.90 14.84 -2.66
N ALA A 831 -34.73 14.93 -1.62
CA ALA A 831 -34.64 15.99 -0.63
C ALA A 831 -33.38 15.90 0.23
N GLN A 832 -32.92 14.70 0.60
CA GLN A 832 -31.64 14.48 1.29
C GLN A 832 -30.44 14.83 0.41
N TRP A 833 -30.51 14.53 -0.89
CA TRP A 833 -29.47 14.92 -1.87
C TRP A 833 -29.43 16.44 -2.07
N ALA A 834 -30.59 17.10 -2.15
CA ALA A 834 -30.66 18.56 -2.27
C ALA A 834 -30.08 19.24 -1.03
N ASN A 835 -30.36 18.74 0.17
CA ASN A 835 -29.81 19.26 1.44
C ASN A 835 -28.30 19.04 1.54
N LYS A 836 -27.78 17.89 1.12
CA LYS A 836 -26.35 17.59 1.12
C LYS A 836 -25.60 18.44 0.06
N SER A 837 -26.21 18.73 -1.08
CA SER A 837 -25.65 19.62 -2.08
C SER A 837 -25.69 21.10 -1.66
N GLU A 838 -26.63 21.50 -0.80
CA GLU A 838 -26.64 22.82 -0.14
C GLU A 838 -25.64 22.95 1.00
N GLU A 839 -25.41 21.88 1.78
CA GLU A 839 -24.33 21.82 2.77
C GLU A 839 -22.96 21.95 2.13
N ILE A 840 -22.69 21.20 1.05
CA ILE A 840 -21.43 21.30 0.28
C ILE A 840 -21.26 22.71 -0.33
N LYS A 841 -22.34 23.36 -0.77
CA LYS A 841 -22.28 24.75 -1.25
C LYS A 841 -22.05 25.77 -0.11
N ARG A 842 -22.48 25.51 1.11
CA ARG A 842 -22.22 26.36 2.28
C ARG A 842 -20.81 26.24 2.79
N ASP A 843 -20.22 25.04 2.79
CA ASP A 843 -18.82 24.81 3.17
C ASP A 843 -17.85 25.41 2.14
N THR A 844 -18.19 25.39 0.84
CA THR A 844 -17.41 26.07 -0.20
C THR A 844 -17.55 27.59 -0.22
N GLN A 845 -18.57 28.18 0.40
CA GLN A 845 -18.74 29.63 0.55
C GLN A 845 -18.14 30.20 1.84
N GLY A 846 -17.75 29.35 2.79
CA GLY A 846 -17.15 29.75 4.08
C GLY A 846 -15.66 30.08 4.02
N GLU A 847 -14.92 29.67 3.00
CA GLU A 847 -13.47 29.88 2.86
C GLU A 847 -13.05 30.93 1.82
N GLY A 848 -13.97 31.76 1.35
CA GLY A 848 -13.76 32.73 0.29
C GLY A 848 -13.76 34.19 0.69
N ASN A 849 -12.82 34.62 1.55
CA ASN A 849 -12.50 36.06 1.68
C ASN A 849 -10.98 36.22 1.69
N ASN A 850 -10.37 36.21 0.52
CA ASN A 850 -9.17 36.98 0.11
C ASN A 850 -8.67 36.47 -1.25
N VAL A 851 -9.30 36.88 -2.35
CA VAL A 851 -8.60 36.93 -3.64
C VAL A 851 -9.08 38.20 -4.36
N ALA A 852 -8.11 39.02 -4.75
CA ALA A 852 -8.27 40.26 -5.45
C ALA A 852 -9.02 40.11 -6.79
N GLU A 853 -9.83 41.14 -7.07
CA GLU A 853 -10.49 41.39 -8.36
C GLU A 853 -9.52 41.23 -9.54
N TYR A 854 -9.84 40.32 -10.44
CA TYR A 854 -9.41 40.38 -11.82
C TYR A 854 -10.64 40.63 -12.71
N ALA A 855 -10.58 41.74 -13.42
CA ALA A 855 -11.58 42.15 -14.39
C ALA A 855 -11.68 41.18 -15.56
N PRO A 856 -12.87 40.98 -16.16
CA PRO A 856 -13.05 40.12 -17.32
C PRO A 856 -12.50 40.74 -18.59
N LEU A 857 -11.71 39.99 -19.34
CA LEU A 857 -11.31 40.29 -20.68
C LEU A 857 -12.50 40.07 -21.62
N ALA A 858 -12.75 41.05 -22.46
CA ALA A 858 -13.82 41.10 -23.46
C ALA A 858 -13.65 40.04 -24.57
N ASP A 859 -14.78 39.51 -25.03
CA ASP A 859 -14.92 38.69 -26.22
C ASP A 859 -14.39 39.41 -27.45
N PRO A 860 -13.74 38.75 -28.40
CA PRO A 860 -13.53 39.28 -29.72
C PRO A 860 -14.71 38.94 -30.62
N GLU A 861 -15.35 39.95 -31.08
CA GLU A 861 -16.38 39.95 -32.13
C GLU A 861 -15.89 39.37 -33.46
N ASP A 862 -16.84 38.73 -34.13
CA ASP A 862 -16.84 38.30 -35.51
C ASP A 862 -16.24 39.32 -36.46
N ASN A 863 -15.42 38.85 -37.41
CA ASN A 863 -15.34 39.49 -38.74
C ASN A 863 -15.16 38.40 -39.79
N GLU A 864 -16.24 38.17 -40.52
CA GLU A 864 -16.26 37.65 -41.90
C GLU A 864 -15.54 38.57 -42.85
N THR A 865 -15.09 37.96 -43.95
CA THR A 865 -14.74 38.40 -45.30
C THR A 865 -13.24 38.48 -45.63
N GLU A 866 -12.78 37.56 -46.38
CA GLU A 866 -12.60 37.24 -47.81
C GLU A 866 -11.82 35.94 -48.02
#